data_bb2b77fa9190ef563fafd025527073a5
#
_entry.id   bb2b77fa9190ef563fafd025527073a5
#
_cell.length_a   1.000
_cell.length_b   1.000
_cell.length_c   1.000
_cell.angle_alpha   90.00
_cell.angle_beta   90.00
_cell.angle_gamma   90.00
#
_symmetry.space_group_name_H-M   'P 1'
#
loop_
_entity.id
_entity.type
_entity.pdbx_description
1 polymer ?
#
loop_
_entity_poly.entity_id
_entity_poly.type
_entity_poly.pdbx_seq_one_letter_code
_entity_poly.pdbx_strand_id
1 'polypeptide(L)'
;MKRAKKSFWFLAGILLLLGFCFREDVLASSLTSLPSLSKAGIGEVVSSDSVIDGRYDFTPLIGSETKIRFGSTDGSTWDNLFCKNGESHSKCCSTWWPAADVKGWSNLRSFTPLESKKGKMYAEYTNVGECHGENITMRIWLEDWQNTVVPSGYEDVDAVVVAIDHNKPVIDIKGLLWIKVRFAYYDSKGNPLNVKGYFTLSDLDFKQGFYLADETEHIYLTKEADARIVYDARTEAIWSARRGSEPDGGTTPENSEGWVTFTFEGNSQTMIFYDGGTNDAVTGPGGGVKAPKKWPDNFVNDTSSTYNNWHGASRETGITVVPWNTSEFGYTANVPCHLSKVGDLVVKKMDAETKEAISGAEFTVYRWKNNTWSEFKKMNWVKKTGSYLLEGILDTDSENGKFRVVETKNPAGYAGSWEQEFSIDKEGMQTIHLEAENTRKTGSLKIKKTEENSGKALSGATYQVIASGAITTVNGTVLFPDQAVAAVLKTDENGEAFKDGLEYGTYLVRETAAPNGYVLDPTEKKITIGEQNAQITLTFTNWKNRFVLQKVSQGDGKVLQGAAFHIWTKDGSFDETKKTDVNGKIELTGLLDGVWYYQETASPEGYLLDSTCREFVVENGKIDGKSELSVTVENDGTHLTIEKIDAESGKRISGAKLVLKDMDGNRVDSWISGESGPHELEKLKPGSYVLVEEAAPDGYLAAEPVSFVLEAKQEVQTVTMKDLACETLTITKKIKADEITWAHGNPRFLLP
;
A
#
# COMPACT_ATOMS: atom_id res chain seq x y z
N MET A 1 -28.22 -6.08 -42.34
CA MET A 1 -28.75 -5.22 -43.44
C MET A 1 -28.33 -3.74 -43.20
N LYS A 2 -27.18 -3.37 -43.71
CA LYS A 2 -26.67 -1.98 -43.63
C LYS A 2 -26.85 -1.33 -45.00
N ARG A 3 -27.91 -0.58 -45.20
CA ARG A 3 -28.04 0.45 -46.28
C ARG A 3 -29.48 0.98 -46.31
N ALA A 4 -29.82 1.95 -45.43
CA ALA A 4 -30.94 2.87 -45.61
C ALA A 4 -30.94 3.99 -44.52
N LYS A 5 -29.80 4.57 -44.16
CA LYS A 5 -29.72 5.65 -43.15
C LYS A 5 -29.07 6.93 -43.67
N LYS A 6 -29.33 7.34 -44.91
CA LYS A 6 -28.79 8.63 -45.40
C LYS A 6 -29.74 9.52 -46.23
N SER A 7 -31.02 9.26 -46.21
CA SER A 7 -31.95 10.11 -47.03
C SER A 7 -33.11 10.72 -46.24
N PHE A 8 -33.19 10.58 -44.94
CA PHE A 8 -34.37 11.05 -44.18
C PHE A 8 -34.19 12.46 -43.55
N TRP A 9 -33.00 12.99 -43.47
CA TRP A 9 -32.77 14.33 -42.90
C TRP A 9 -33.00 15.50 -43.81
N PHE A 10 -33.25 15.27 -45.10
CA PHE A 10 -33.45 16.36 -46.09
C PHE A 10 -34.93 16.62 -46.45
N LEU A 11 -35.85 15.71 -46.03
CA LEU A 11 -37.28 15.91 -46.26
C LEU A 11 -38.03 16.54 -45.09
N ALA A 12 -37.51 16.44 -43.85
CA ALA A 12 -38.14 17.05 -42.68
C ALA A 12 -38.05 18.59 -42.66
N GLY A 13 -37.10 19.17 -43.38
CA GLY A 13 -36.92 20.64 -43.44
C GLY A 13 -37.83 21.36 -44.46
N ILE A 14 -38.46 20.66 -45.39
CA ILE A 14 -39.26 21.28 -46.48
C ILE A 14 -40.76 21.17 -46.20
N LEU A 15 -41.20 20.26 -45.35
CA LEU A 15 -42.62 20.12 -44.97
C LEU A 15 -43.08 21.14 -43.91
N LEU A 16 -42.21 21.93 -43.35
CA LEU A 16 -42.52 22.97 -42.35
C LEU A 16 -42.90 24.32 -43.00
N LEU A 17 -42.84 24.46 -44.33
CA LEU A 17 -43.10 25.72 -45.05
C LEU A 17 -44.31 25.69 -46.01
N LEU A 18 -45.00 24.58 -46.16
CA LEU A 18 -46.15 24.46 -47.05
C LEU A 18 -47.48 24.09 -46.37
N GLY A 19 -47.58 24.35 -45.06
CA GLY A 19 -48.75 24.07 -44.24
C GLY A 19 -49.84 25.16 -44.25
N PHE A 20 -49.98 25.94 -45.30
CA PHE A 20 -51.19 26.81 -45.47
C PHE A 20 -52.07 26.31 -46.59
N CYS A 21 -53.31 26.05 -46.24
CA CYS A 21 -54.46 25.66 -47.12
C CYS A 21 -54.57 24.15 -47.37
N PHE A 22 -55.11 23.41 -46.44
CA PHE A 22 -56.10 22.38 -46.74
C PHE A 22 -57.21 22.42 -45.68
N ARG A 23 -58.42 22.36 -46.21
CA ARG A 23 -59.70 22.48 -45.52
C ARG A 23 -59.89 21.44 -44.40
N GLU A 24 -60.52 21.90 -43.34
CA GLU A 24 -61.19 21.15 -42.30
C GLU A 24 -62.27 20.19 -42.87
N ASP A 25 -61.94 18.98 -43.22
CA ASP A 25 -62.86 17.84 -43.39
C ASP A 25 -62.02 16.56 -43.42
N VAL A 26 -61.16 16.36 -42.42
CA VAL A 26 -60.68 15.01 -42.09
C VAL A 26 -61.46 14.57 -40.87
N LEU A 27 -62.40 13.67 -41.08
CA LEU A 27 -63.09 12.90 -40.07
C LEU A 27 -62.07 12.45 -39.04
N ALA A 28 -62.23 12.97 -37.81
CA ALA A 28 -61.43 12.51 -36.69
C ALA A 28 -61.65 10.99 -36.58
N SER A 29 -60.65 10.22 -36.95
CA SER A 29 -60.72 8.77 -36.76
C SER A 29 -60.81 8.50 -35.27
N SER A 30 -61.85 7.83 -34.86
CA SER A 30 -62.03 7.35 -33.49
C SER A 30 -60.77 6.54 -33.07
N LEU A 31 -60.30 6.70 -31.87
CA LEU A 31 -59.23 5.83 -31.34
C LEU A 31 -59.56 4.36 -31.56
N THR A 32 -60.87 4.03 -31.48
CA THR A 32 -61.34 2.66 -31.70
C THR A 32 -61.23 2.16 -33.13
N SER A 33 -60.94 3.05 -34.10
CA SER A 33 -60.68 2.70 -35.51
C SER A 33 -59.18 2.49 -35.81
N LEU A 34 -58.31 2.85 -34.90
CA LEU A 34 -56.87 2.63 -35.04
C LEU A 34 -56.50 1.15 -34.90
N PRO A 35 -55.44 0.68 -35.54
CA PRO A 35 -55.01 -0.70 -35.37
C PRO A 35 -54.45 -0.95 -33.95
N SER A 36 -54.63 -2.15 -33.45
CA SER A 36 -53.88 -2.57 -32.26
C SER A 36 -52.39 -2.58 -32.54
N LEU A 37 -51.57 -2.56 -31.50
CA LEU A 37 -50.11 -2.55 -31.63
C LEU A 37 -49.59 -3.73 -32.44
N SER A 38 -50.11 -4.93 -32.20
CA SER A 38 -49.69 -6.11 -32.95
C SER A 38 -50.07 -6.05 -34.42
N LYS A 39 -51.25 -5.52 -34.75
CA LYS A 39 -51.70 -5.30 -36.14
C LYS A 39 -50.89 -4.18 -36.84
N ALA A 40 -50.45 -3.21 -36.11
CA ALA A 40 -49.57 -2.16 -36.61
C ALA A 40 -48.12 -2.66 -36.83
N GLY A 41 -47.76 -3.85 -36.33
CA GLY A 41 -46.41 -4.39 -36.40
C GLY A 41 -45.42 -3.71 -35.42
N ILE A 42 -45.99 -3.08 -34.39
CA ILE A 42 -45.20 -2.32 -33.41
C ILE A 42 -44.98 -3.15 -32.15
N GLY A 43 -45.95 -3.94 -31.71
CA GLY A 43 -45.91 -4.72 -30.49
C GLY A 43 -46.04 -6.22 -30.73
N GLU A 44 -45.50 -7.01 -29.84
CA GLU A 44 -45.60 -8.47 -29.80
C GLU A 44 -46.54 -8.91 -28.69
N VAL A 45 -47.53 -9.76 -29.04
CA VAL A 45 -48.43 -10.32 -28.04
C VAL A 45 -47.81 -11.53 -27.39
N VAL A 46 -47.61 -11.45 -26.06
CA VAL A 46 -47.04 -12.49 -25.24
C VAL A 46 -48.09 -13.11 -24.29
N SER A 47 -47.81 -14.31 -23.82
CA SER A 47 -48.57 -15.01 -22.80
C SER A 47 -47.71 -15.28 -21.58
N SER A 48 -48.32 -15.73 -20.51
CA SER A 48 -47.60 -16.17 -19.30
C SER A 48 -46.52 -17.23 -19.54
N ASP A 49 -46.64 -18.01 -20.62
CA ASP A 49 -45.67 -19.06 -20.96
C ASP A 49 -44.60 -18.59 -21.97
N SER A 50 -44.71 -17.35 -22.45
CA SER A 50 -43.71 -16.77 -23.35
C SER A 50 -42.44 -16.45 -22.59
N VAL A 51 -41.28 -16.63 -23.28
CA VAL A 51 -39.94 -16.28 -22.73
C VAL A 51 -39.37 -15.19 -23.59
N ILE A 52 -39.08 -14.05 -22.99
CA ILE A 52 -38.42 -12.92 -23.62
C ILE A 52 -36.98 -12.79 -23.15
N ASP A 53 -36.19 -11.92 -23.79
CA ASP A 53 -34.80 -11.74 -23.51
C ASP A 53 -34.54 -11.18 -22.09
N GLY A 54 -34.04 -12.02 -21.19
CA GLY A 54 -33.75 -11.67 -19.80
C GLY A 54 -32.60 -10.68 -19.63
N ARG A 55 -31.89 -10.27 -20.71
CA ARG A 55 -30.91 -9.19 -20.64
C ARG A 55 -31.54 -7.82 -20.39
N TYR A 56 -32.87 -7.72 -20.66
CA TYR A 56 -33.66 -6.53 -20.36
C TYR A 56 -34.43 -6.71 -19.06
N ASP A 57 -33.78 -7.05 -17.98
CA ASP A 57 -34.41 -7.35 -16.71
C ASP A 57 -34.39 -6.23 -15.69
N PHE A 58 -33.59 -5.18 -15.95
CA PHE A 58 -33.58 -4.05 -15.07
C PHE A 58 -34.91 -3.30 -15.16
N THR A 59 -35.58 -3.21 -14.04
CA THR A 59 -36.71 -2.29 -13.82
C THR A 59 -36.50 -1.58 -12.50
N PRO A 60 -36.68 -0.25 -12.40
CA PRO A 60 -36.49 0.43 -11.15
C PRO A 60 -37.45 -0.08 -10.07
N LEU A 61 -36.92 -0.55 -8.96
CA LEU A 61 -37.66 -1.00 -7.81
C LEU A 61 -37.51 -0.05 -6.64
N ILE A 62 -38.61 0.35 -6.04
CA ILE A 62 -38.61 1.16 -4.83
C ILE A 62 -38.86 0.25 -3.63
N GLY A 63 -37.84 0.09 -2.81
CA GLY A 63 -37.81 -0.75 -1.63
C GLY A 63 -37.45 0.01 -0.36
N SER A 64 -37.30 -0.73 0.73
CA SER A 64 -36.94 -0.17 2.05
C SER A 64 -35.62 0.58 2.06
N GLU A 65 -34.68 0.21 1.18
CA GLU A 65 -33.37 0.82 1.07
C GLU A 65 -33.30 2.03 0.11
N THR A 66 -34.38 2.27 -0.64
CA THR A 66 -34.49 3.41 -1.56
C THR A 66 -34.66 4.70 -0.77
N LYS A 67 -33.75 5.67 -1.04
CA LYS A 67 -33.87 7.03 -0.49
C LYS A 67 -34.31 7.97 -1.60
N ILE A 68 -35.25 8.85 -1.26
CA ILE A 68 -35.86 9.76 -2.22
C ILE A 68 -35.49 11.19 -1.88
N ARG A 69 -35.10 11.96 -2.90
CA ARG A 69 -34.80 13.37 -2.82
C ARG A 69 -35.46 14.11 -3.98
N PHE A 70 -36.20 15.16 -3.63
CA PHE A 70 -36.76 16.08 -4.61
C PHE A 70 -35.85 17.28 -4.76
N GLY A 71 -35.50 17.62 -5.99
CA GLY A 71 -34.52 18.66 -6.28
C GLY A 71 -34.85 19.49 -7.50
N SER A 72 -34.07 20.56 -7.68
CA SER A 72 -34.09 21.38 -8.87
C SER A 72 -32.67 21.86 -9.19
N THR A 73 -32.44 22.29 -10.43
CA THR A 73 -31.16 22.87 -10.85
C THR A 73 -31.06 24.38 -10.64
N ASP A 74 -32.19 25.04 -10.33
CA ASP A 74 -32.28 26.52 -10.18
C ASP A 74 -32.70 26.97 -8.78
N GLY A 75 -32.79 26.03 -7.82
CA GLY A 75 -33.25 26.32 -6.46
C GLY A 75 -34.76 26.39 -6.31
N SER A 76 -35.54 26.06 -7.34
CA SER A 76 -36.99 25.91 -7.22
C SER A 76 -37.34 24.83 -6.20
N THR A 77 -38.35 25.06 -5.41
CA THR A 77 -38.79 24.14 -4.35
C THR A 77 -39.92 23.24 -4.81
N TRP A 78 -39.99 22.06 -4.20
CA TRP A 78 -41.14 21.15 -4.22
C TRP A 78 -41.97 21.39 -2.99
N ASP A 79 -43.28 21.43 -3.16
CA ASP A 79 -44.26 21.65 -2.10
C ASP A 79 -44.74 20.34 -1.50
N ASN A 80 -45.14 20.41 -0.26
CA ASN A 80 -45.65 19.23 0.47
C ASN A 80 -47.13 19.00 0.21
N LEU A 81 -47.62 18.99 -0.98
CA LEU A 81 -49.01 18.70 -1.35
C LEU A 81 -49.66 19.79 -2.23
N PHE A 82 -50.75 19.42 -2.84
CA PHE A 82 -51.58 20.19 -3.73
C PHE A 82 -52.27 21.43 -3.12
N CYS A 83 -51.83 21.96 -1.98
CA CYS A 83 -52.52 23.03 -1.32
C CYS A 83 -51.69 24.33 -1.23
N LYS A 84 -52.17 25.39 -1.83
CA LYS A 84 -51.66 26.74 -1.65
C LYS A 84 -51.98 27.27 -0.24
N ASN A 85 -51.07 28.03 0.32
CA ASN A 85 -51.31 28.87 1.52
C ASN A 85 -51.66 28.16 2.83
N GLY A 86 -51.20 26.96 3.07
CA GLY A 86 -51.36 26.31 4.38
C GLY A 86 -52.80 25.86 4.73
N GLU A 87 -53.66 25.78 3.72
CA GLU A 87 -54.97 25.17 3.89
C GLU A 87 -54.83 23.66 4.13
N SER A 88 -55.73 23.11 4.97
CA SER A 88 -55.66 21.71 5.29
C SER A 88 -55.94 20.84 4.04
N HIS A 89 -55.16 19.78 3.87
CA HIS A 89 -55.29 18.78 2.82
C HIS A 89 -56.74 18.38 2.48
N SER A 90 -57.60 18.25 3.48
CA SER A 90 -58.99 17.98 3.29
C SER A 90 -59.80 19.02 2.50
N LYS A 91 -59.28 20.27 2.44
CA LYS A 91 -59.99 21.33 1.76
C LYS A 91 -59.62 21.51 0.31
N CYS A 92 -58.37 21.29 -0.05
CA CYS A 92 -57.86 21.38 -1.41
C CYS A 92 -58.28 20.11 -2.21
N CYS A 93 -58.23 18.96 -1.58
CA CYS A 93 -58.50 17.69 -2.26
C CYS A 93 -59.98 17.36 -2.34
N SER A 94 -60.80 17.90 -1.48
CA SER A 94 -62.24 17.63 -1.53
C SER A 94 -62.97 18.21 -2.75
N THR A 95 -62.33 19.14 -3.45
CA THR A 95 -62.82 19.65 -4.75
C THR A 95 -62.36 18.86 -5.96
N TRP A 96 -61.43 17.92 -5.78
CA TRP A 96 -60.70 17.31 -6.88
C TRP A 96 -60.62 15.80 -6.82
N TRP A 97 -60.50 15.25 -5.61
CA TRP A 97 -60.56 13.84 -5.33
C TRP A 97 -61.53 13.57 -4.17
N PRO A 98 -62.35 12.54 -4.24
CA PRO A 98 -63.17 12.12 -3.11
C PRO A 98 -62.26 11.88 -1.89
N ALA A 99 -62.69 12.32 -0.71
CA ALA A 99 -61.89 12.20 0.54
C ALA A 99 -61.47 10.76 0.89
N ALA A 100 -62.07 9.75 0.24
CA ALA A 100 -61.73 8.33 0.38
C ALA A 100 -60.40 7.98 -0.31
N ASP A 101 -60.10 8.62 -1.44
CA ASP A 101 -58.90 8.27 -2.27
C ASP A 101 -57.61 8.93 -1.79
N VAL A 102 -57.76 9.95 -0.96
CA VAL A 102 -56.61 10.74 -0.46
C VAL A 102 -55.90 10.12 0.75
N LYS A 103 -56.45 9.05 1.31
CA LYS A 103 -55.94 8.45 2.55
C LYS A 103 -54.55 7.84 2.43
N GLY A 104 -54.04 7.62 1.20
CA GLY A 104 -52.69 7.12 0.93
C GLY A 104 -51.70 8.15 0.43
N TRP A 105 -52.11 9.39 0.17
CA TRP A 105 -51.34 10.38 -0.59
C TRP A 105 -50.48 11.33 0.26
N SER A 106 -50.27 10.99 1.52
CA SER A 106 -49.44 11.79 2.45
C SER A 106 -47.97 11.97 2.00
N ASN A 107 -47.58 11.28 0.94
CA ASN A 107 -46.19 11.21 0.50
C ASN A 107 -45.91 11.93 -0.83
N LEU A 108 -46.90 12.55 -1.44
CA LEU A 108 -46.73 13.29 -2.68
C LEU A 108 -45.90 14.58 -2.47
N ARG A 109 -45.03 14.85 -3.45
CA ARG A 109 -44.40 16.15 -3.61
C ARG A 109 -44.85 16.77 -4.92
N SER A 110 -45.23 18.01 -4.89
CA SER A 110 -45.83 18.69 -6.04
C SER A 110 -45.19 20.05 -6.33
N PHE A 111 -45.43 20.57 -7.52
CA PHE A 111 -45.13 21.94 -7.87
C PHE A 111 -46.10 22.44 -8.97
N THR A 112 -46.24 23.75 -9.04
CA THR A 112 -46.93 24.40 -10.18
C THR A 112 -46.03 24.41 -11.39
N PRO A 113 -46.43 23.79 -12.52
CA PRO A 113 -45.62 23.65 -13.73
C PRO A 113 -45.59 24.96 -14.55
N LEU A 114 -44.67 25.84 -14.17
CA LEU A 114 -44.39 27.10 -14.88
C LEU A 114 -43.34 26.86 -15.99
N GLU A 115 -43.42 27.66 -17.08
CA GLU A 115 -42.44 27.63 -18.18
C GLU A 115 -40.99 27.74 -17.68
N SER A 116 -40.76 28.56 -16.64
CA SER A 116 -39.43 28.75 -16.06
C SER A 116 -38.86 27.52 -15.38
N LYS A 117 -39.66 26.52 -15.05
CA LYS A 117 -39.30 25.28 -14.36
C LYS A 117 -39.02 24.10 -15.29
N LYS A 118 -39.32 24.23 -16.60
CA LYS A 118 -39.10 23.16 -17.59
C LYS A 118 -37.63 22.73 -17.61
N GLY A 119 -37.39 21.41 -17.52
CA GLY A 119 -36.08 20.80 -17.52
C GLY A 119 -35.26 21.01 -16.22
N LYS A 120 -35.83 21.62 -15.20
CA LYS A 120 -35.10 21.94 -13.96
C LYS A 120 -35.52 21.13 -12.75
N MET A 121 -36.72 20.61 -12.75
CA MET A 121 -37.30 19.83 -11.64
C MET A 121 -37.01 18.34 -11.79
N TYR A 122 -36.65 17.69 -10.71
CA TYR A 122 -36.43 16.23 -10.69
C TYR A 122 -36.74 15.60 -9.34
N ALA A 123 -37.07 14.30 -9.39
CA ALA A 123 -37.08 13.39 -8.25
C ALA A 123 -35.95 12.38 -8.41
N GLU A 124 -35.18 12.16 -7.36
CA GLU A 124 -34.03 11.24 -7.35
C GLU A 124 -34.31 10.09 -6.38
N TYR A 125 -34.20 8.88 -6.88
CA TYR A 125 -34.37 7.63 -6.14
C TYR A 125 -33.06 6.87 -6.14
N THR A 126 -32.46 6.66 -4.96
CA THR A 126 -31.21 5.88 -4.82
C THR A 126 -31.54 4.42 -4.53
N ASN A 127 -30.64 3.51 -4.90
CA ASN A 127 -30.80 2.05 -4.69
C ASN A 127 -32.09 1.50 -5.31
N VAL A 128 -32.34 1.82 -6.58
CA VAL A 128 -33.48 1.30 -7.34
C VAL A 128 -33.20 -0.03 -8.05
N GLY A 129 -32.01 -0.56 -7.90
CA GLY A 129 -31.53 -1.81 -8.49
C GLY A 129 -30.02 -1.84 -8.56
N GLU A 130 -29.47 -2.87 -9.18
CA GLU A 130 -28.06 -3.08 -9.35
C GLU A 130 -27.75 -3.41 -10.81
N CYS A 131 -26.62 -2.90 -11.33
CA CYS A 131 -26.10 -3.26 -12.63
C CYS A 131 -24.59 -3.49 -12.51
N HIS A 132 -24.10 -4.68 -12.84
CA HIS A 132 -22.68 -5.06 -12.75
C HIS A 132 -22.03 -4.78 -11.37
N GLY A 133 -22.77 -4.98 -10.28
CA GLY A 133 -22.30 -4.73 -8.93
C GLY A 133 -22.32 -3.27 -8.49
N GLU A 134 -22.88 -2.38 -9.29
CA GLU A 134 -23.05 -0.95 -8.98
C GLU A 134 -24.51 -0.67 -8.64
N ASN A 135 -24.77 -0.04 -7.50
CA ASN A 135 -26.11 0.42 -7.13
C ASN A 135 -26.54 1.55 -8.06
N ILE A 136 -27.77 1.45 -8.55
CA ILE A 136 -28.34 2.41 -9.49
C ILE A 136 -29.10 3.49 -8.76
N THR A 137 -28.87 4.74 -9.15
CA THR A 137 -29.67 5.90 -8.82
C THR A 137 -30.46 6.32 -10.04
N MET A 138 -31.79 6.44 -9.91
CA MET A 138 -32.65 6.93 -10.97
C MET A 138 -33.07 8.37 -10.67
N ARG A 139 -33.03 9.23 -11.70
CA ARG A 139 -33.64 10.56 -11.65
C ARG A 139 -34.78 10.66 -12.67
N ILE A 140 -35.93 11.08 -12.19
CA ILE A 140 -37.08 11.42 -13.03
C ILE A 140 -37.02 12.92 -13.26
N TRP A 141 -36.60 13.33 -14.47
CA TRP A 141 -36.56 14.70 -14.89
C TRP A 141 -37.86 15.10 -15.55
N LEU A 142 -38.43 16.24 -15.15
CA LEU A 142 -39.62 16.80 -15.76
C LEU A 142 -39.17 17.84 -16.77
N GLU A 143 -39.12 17.42 -18.05
CA GLU A 143 -38.38 18.18 -19.08
C GLU A 143 -39.23 19.25 -19.73
N ASP A 144 -40.48 18.93 -20.07
CA ASP A 144 -41.39 19.82 -20.79
C ASP A 144 -42.84 19.43 -20.48
N TRP A 145 -43.76 20.32 -20.70
CA TRP A 145 -45.21 20.10 -20.54
C TRP A 145 -46.02 21.18 -21.28
N GLN A 146 -47.29 20.90 -21.43
CA GLN A 146 -48.23 21.88 -21.94
C GLN A 146 -49.42 21.96 -20.95
N ASN A 147 -49.62 23.16 -20.41
CA ASN A 147 -50.72 23.44 -19.53
C ASN A 147 -52.03 23.56 -20.32
N THR A 148 -53.10 23.14 -19.70
CA THR A 148 -54.46 23.49 -20.14
C THR A 148 -54.69 24.97 -19.90
N VAL A 149 -55.69 25.53 -20.55
CA VAL A 149 -56.15 26.91 -20.30
C VAL A 149 -57.01 26.90 -19.02
N VAL A 150 -56.59 27.63 -18.01
CA VAL A 150 -57.38 27.79 -16.76
C VAL A 150 -58.57 28.70 -17.06
N PRO A 151 -59.81 28.27 -16.82
CA PRO A 151 -60.98 29.12 -17.01
C PRO A 151 -60.98 30.33 -16.08
N SER A 152 -61.54 31.43 -16.55
CA SER A 152 -61.71 32.63 -15.70
C SER A 152 -62.55 32.34 -14.47
N GLY A 153 -62.08 32.79 -13.33
CA GLY A 153 -62.70 32.56 -12.03
C GLY A 153 -62.13 31.35 -11.25
N TYR A 154 -61.09 30.68 -11.79
CA TYR A 154 -60.40 29.57 -11.13
C TYR A 154 -58.89 29.82 -11.02
N GLU A 155 -58.48 31.06 -11.16
CA GLU A 155 -57.05 31.43 -11.13
C GLU A 155 -56.42 31.24 -9.76
N ASP A 156 -57.23 31.25 -8.72
CA ASP A 156 -56.80 31.04 -7.32
C ASP A 156 -56.70 29.58 -6.89
N VAL A 157 -57.11 28.69 -7.74
CA VAL A 157 -57.03 27.24 -7.47
C VAL A 157 -55.77 26.69 -8.13
N ASP A 158 -55.03 25.83 -7.45
CA ASP A 158 -53.93 25.09 -8.07
C ASP A 158 -54.45 24.16 -9.18
N ALA A 159 -54.79 24.78 -10.26
CA ALA A 159 -55.46 24.12 -11.39
C ALA A 159 -54.54 23.22 -12.18
N VAL A 160 -53.24 23.51 -12.10
CA VAL A 160 -52.22 22.80 -12.85
C VAL A 160 -51.11 22.37 -11.92
N VAL A 161 -50.95 21.09 -11.76
CA VAL A 161 -49.98 20.51 -10.81
C VAL A 161 -49.28 19.32 -11.44
N VAL A 162 -48.00 19.17 -11.11
CA VAL A 162 -47.26 17.94 -11.31
C VAL A 162 -46.85 17.43 -9.94
N ALA A 163 -47.13 16.18 -9.68
CA ALA A 163 -46.74 15.52 -8.43
C ALA A 163 -46.09 14.18 -8.69
N ILE A 164 -45.24 13.76 -7.74
CA ILE A 164 -44.61 12.43 -7.75
C ILE A 164 -44.81 11.79 -6.39
N ASP A 165 -45.30 10.55 -6.40
CA ASP A 165 -45.45 9.76 -5.16
C ASP A 165 -44.07 9.42 -4.58
N HIS A 166 -43.93 9.65 -3.30
CA HIS A 166 -42.75 9.33 -2.54
C HIS A 166 -42.44 7.82 -2.46
N ASN A 167 -43.48 7.00 -2.45
CA ASN A 167 -43.35 5.54 -2.28
C ASN A 167 -43.36 4.76 -3.60
N LYS A 168 -43.79 5.41 -4.67
CA LYS A 168 -43.90 4.80 -6.00
C LYS A 168 -43.40 5.84 -7.04
N PRO A 169 -42.81 5.40 -8.13
CA PRO A 169 -42.44 6.31 -9.21
C PRO A 169 -43.67 6.61 -10.09
N VAL A 170 -44.69 7.07 -9.47
CA VAL A 170 -45.97 7.47 -10.11
C VAL A 170 -45.90 8.97 -10.32
N ILE A 171 -46.29 9.40 -11.51
CA ILE A 171 -46.36 10.80 -11.92
C ILE A 171 -47.82 11.17 -12.05
N ASP A 172 -48.28 12.00 -11.16
CA ASP A 172 -49.65 12.56 -11.22
C ASP A 172 -49.60 13.91 -11.93
N ILE A 173 -50.38 14.09 -12.92
CA ILE A 173 -50.54 15.35 -13.61
C ILE A 173 -51.98 15.85 -13.50
N LYS A 174 -52.12 17.14 -13.42
CA LYS A 174 -53.38 17.80 -13.36
C LYS A 174 -53.34 19.09 -14.15
N GLY A 175 -54.33 19.29 -15.02
CA GLY A 175 -54.40 20.48 -15.86
C GLY A 175 -53.29 20.55 -16.92
N LEU A 176 -52.69 19.43 -17.23
CA LEU A 176 -51.71 19.32 -18.34
C LEU A 176 -52.36 18.56 -19.50
N LEU A 177 -52.01 18.98 -20.73
CA LEU A 177 -52.33 18.22 -21.93
C LEU A 177 -51.35 17.08 -22.16
N TRP A 178 -50.11 17.32 -21.83
CA TRP A 178 -49.05 16.33 -21.86
C TRP A 178 -47.86 16.77 -21.00
N ILE A 179 -47.05 15.80 -20.62
CA ILE A 179 -45.80 15.98 -19.92
C ILE A 179 -44.69 15.14 -20.55
N LYS A 180 -43.50 15.72 -20.75
CA LYS A 180 -42.29 15.04 -21.18
C LYS A 180 -41.43 14.73 -19.98
N VAL A 181 -41.13 13.46 -19.79
CA VAL A 181 -40.38 12.93 -18.66
C VAL A 181 -39.15 12.17 -19.14
N ARG A 182 -38.04 12.34 -18.48
CA ARG A 182 -36.84 11.57 -18.74
C ARG A 182 -36.39 10.85 -17.48
N PHE A 183 -36.38 9.52 -17.52
CA PHE A 183 -35.77 8.65 -16.52
C PHE A 183 -34.29 8.51 -16.83
N ALA A 184 -33.41 8.95 -15.96
CA ALA A 184 -31.97 8.91 -16.17
C ALA A 184 -31.28 8.10 -15.05
N TYR A 185 -30.30 7.28 -15.42
CA TYR A 185 -29.64 6.32 -14.55
C TYR A 185 -28.21 6.70 -14.26
N TYR A 186 -27.78 6.57 -13.02
CA TYR A 186 -26.46 6.96 -12.55
C TYR A 186 -25.87 5.89 -11.63
N ASP A 187 -24.53 5.78 -11.63
CA ASP A 187 -23.79 4.99 -10.66
C ASP A 187 -23.78 5.67 -9.26
N SER A 188 -23.26 4.99 -8.27
CA SER A 188 -23.15 5.50 -6.89
C SER A 188 -22.29 6.79 -6.75
N LYS A 189 -21.50 7.13 -7.78
CA LYS A 189 -20.68 8.35 -7.85
C LYS A 189 -21.35 9.49 -8.63
N GLY A 190 -22.55 9.22 -9.17
CA GLY A 190 -23.31 10.19 -9.97
C GLY A 190 -22.88 10.27 -11.44
N ASN A 191 -22.11 9.32 -11.97
CA ASN A 191 -21.84 9.24 -13.40
C ASN A 191 -22.98 8.56 -14.14
N PRO A 192 -23.32 8.96 -15.39
CA PRO A 192 -24.31 8.26 -16.19
C PRO A 192 -23.96 6.78 -16.37
N LEU A 193 -24.93 5.90 -16.14
CA LEU A 193 -24.79 4.45 -16.20
C LEU A 193 -25.71 3.88 -17.27
N ASN A 194 -25.15 3.17 -18.26
CA ASN A 194 -25.96 2.45 -19.22
C ASN A 194 -26.54 1.18 -18.58
N VAL A 195 -27.83 1.02 -18.70
CA VAL A 195 -28.58 -0.13 -18.24
C VAL A 195 -29.41 -0.73 -19.38
N LYS A 196 -29.69 -2.02 -19.29
CA LYS A 196 -30.66 -2.70 -20.16
C LYS A 196 -31.84 -3.10 -19.30
N GLY A 197 -33.03 -2.67 -19.71
CA GLY A 197 -34.16 -2.91 -18.89
C GLY A 197 -35.48 -2.92 -19.66
N TYR A 198 -36.53 -3.20 -18.93
CA TYR A 198 -37.87 -3.02 -19.39
C TYR A 198 -38.63 -2.05 -18.50
N PHE A 199 -39.67 -1.45 -19.08
CA PHE A 199 -40.53 -0.54 -18.39
C PHE A 199 -41.97 -0.96 -18.71
N THR A 200 -42.76 -1.37 -17.70
CA THR A 200 -44.16 -1.72 -17.89
C THR A 200 -45.03 -0.59 -17.37
N LEU A 201 -45.66 0.13 -18.27
CA LEU A 201 -46.76 1.01 -17.92
C LEU A 201 -47.96 0.17 -17.55
N SER A 202 -48.50 0.37 -16.35
CA SER A 202 -49.52 -0.52 -15.78
C SER A 202 -50.88 0.13 -15.63
N ASP A 203 -50.95 1.44 -15.82
CA ASP A 203 -52.21 2.18 -15.54
C ASP A 203 -52.54 3.12 -16.69
N LEU A 204 -52.79 2.53 -17.87
CA LEU A 204 -53.21 3.25 -19.05
C LEU A 204 -54.76 3.22 -19.12
N ASP A 205 -55.33 4.26 -18.56
CA ASP A 205 -56.77 4.45 -18.60
C ASP A 205 -57.32 4.82 -19.98
N PHE A 206 -58.61 4.72 -20.15
CA PHE A 206 -59.24 5.08 -21.41
C PHE A 206 -58.91 6.50 -21.83
N LYS A 207 -58.37 6.64 -23.06
CA LYS A 207 -57.87 7.89 -23.67
C LYS A 207 -56.53 8.41 -23.15
N GLN A 208 -55.91 7.76 -22.24
CA GLN A 208 -54.50 8.07 -21.94
C GLN A 208 -53.59 7.48 -23.01
N GLY A 209 -52.45 8.12 -23.19
CA GLY A 209 -51.49 7.68 -24.18
C GLY A 209 -50.04 8.09 -23.85
N PHE A 210 -49.14 7.51 -24.58
CA PHE A 210 -47.71 7.89 -24.47
C PHE A 210 -46.98 7.80 -25.82
N TYR A 211 -45.86 8.49 -25.89
CA TYR A 211 -44.92 8.44 -26.98
C TYR A 211 -43.54 8.13 -26.41
N LEU A 212 -42.86 7.16 -27.02
CA LEU A 212 -41.45 6.85 -26.69
C LEU A 212 -40.55 7.67 -27.53
N ALA A 213 -39.79 8.59 -26.95
CA ALA A 213 -38.91 9.49 -27.66
C ALA A 213 -37.54 8.83 -28.01
N ASP A 214 -37.17 7.79 -27.30
CA ASP A 214 -35.96 7.01 -27.53
C ASP A 214 -36.26 5.71 -28.26
N GLU A 215 -35.26 5.17 -28.97
CA GLU A 215 -35.43 3.90 -29.71
C GLU A 215 -35.73 2.76 -28.70
N THR A 216 -36.77 1.97 -29.01
CA THR A 216 -37.18 0.79 -28.28
C THR A 216 -37.01 -0.42 -29.19
N GLU A 217 -36.36 -1.48 -28.67
CA GLU A 217 -36.13 -2.70 -29.45
C GLU A 217 -37.37 -3.59 -29.50
N HIS A 218 -38.05 -3.71 -28.37
CA HIS A 218 -39.24 -4.57 -28.24
C HIS A 218 -40.35 -3.89 -27.44
N ILE A 219 -41.59 -4.13 -27.85
CA ILE A 219 -42.79 -3.77 -27.12
C ILE A 219 -43.63 -5.04 -26.95
N TYR A 220 -43.91 -5.37 -25.70
CA TYR A 220 -44.69 -6.54 -25.35
C TYR A 220 -46.02 -6.17 -24.70
N LEU A 221 -47.07 -6.94 -24.96
CA LEU A 221 -48.37 -6.75 -24.36
C LEU A 221 -49.13 -8.07 -24.27
N THR A 222 -50.04 -8.12 -23.32
CA THR A 222 -50.96 -9.25 -23.22
C THR A 222 -51.96 -9.22 -24.37
N LYS A 223 -52.69 -10.33 -24.57
CA LYS A 223 -53.77 -10.37 -25.55
C LYS A 223 -54.89 -9.39 -25.19
N GLU A 224 -55.18 -9.24 -23.93
CA GLU A 224 -56.15 -8.30 -23.37
C GLU A 224 -55.71 -6.85 -23.64
N ALA A 225 -54.46 -6.54 -23.38
CA ALA A 225 -53.90 -5.23 -23.66
C ALA A 225 -53.90 -4.93 -25.17
N ASP A 226 -53.52 -5.86 -26.06
CA ASP A 226 -53.59 -5.67 -27.51
C ASP A 226 -55.01 -5.40 -28.01
N ALA A 227 -56.02 -5.94 -27.35
CA ALA A 227 -57.41 -5.66 -27.70
C ALA A 227 -57.86 -4.24 -27.35
N ARG A 228 -57.17 -3.57 -26.44
CA ARG A 228 -57.47 -2.26 -25.89
C ARG A 228 -56.51 -1.16 -26.39
N ILE A 229 -55.24 -1.47 -26.51
CA ILE A 229 -54.18 -0.53 -26.86
C ILE A 229 -54.04 -0.43 -28.37
N VAL A 230 -53.97 0.78 -28.88
CA VAL A 230 -53.92 1.08 -30.33
C VAL A 230 -52.71 1.99 -30.62
N TYR A 231 -52.29 1.97 -31.89
CA TYR A 231 -51.20 2.81 -32.40
C TYR A 231 -51.65 3.82 -33.40
N ASP A 232 -51.32 5.10 -33.20
CA ASP A 232 -51.54 6.16 -34.16
C ASP A 232 -50.24 6.47 -34.95
N ALA A 233 -50.12 5.95 -36.14
CA ALA A 233 -48.95 6.14 -36.98
C ALA A 233 -48.68 7.59 -37.37
N ARG A 234 -49.61 8.54 -37.19
CA ARG A 234 -49.43 9.95 -37.48
C ARG A 234 -48.71 10.71 -36.38
N THR A 235 -48.95 10.29 -35.15
CA THR A 235 -48.37 10.85 -33.95
C THR A 235 -47.29 9.96 -33.37
N GLU A 236 -47.15 8.74 -33.88
CA GLU A 236 -46.28 7.71 -33.34
C GLU A 236 -46.57 7.40 -31.86
N ALA A 237 -47.82 7.71 -31.42
CA ALA A 237 -48.22 7.53 -30.04
C ALA A 237 -49.06 6.26 -29.85
N ILE A 238 -48.98 5.72 -28.66
CA ILE A 238 -49.72 4.54 -28.20
C ILE A 238 -50.82 5.02 -27.27
N TRP A 239 -52.04 4.52 -27.51
CA TRP A 239 -53.24 4.99 -26.84
C TRP A 239 -54.09 3.86 -26.28
N SER A 240 -54.70 4.07 -25.11
CA SER A 240 -55.79 3.26 -24.64
C SER A 240 -57.12 3.68 -25.27
N ALA A 241 -57.59 2.87 -26.23
CA ALA A 241 -58.74 3.21 -27.07
C ALA A 241 -60.09 2.60 -26.59
N ARG A 242 -60.06 1.68 -25.64
CA ARG A 242 -61.24 1.01 -25.13
C ARG A 242 -61.24 1.06 -23.61
N ARG A 243 -62.43 1.05 -23.03
CA ARG A 243 -62.60 0.94 -21.61
C ARG A 243 -62.11 -0.42 -21.08
N GLY A 244 -61.48 -0.43 -19.94
CA GLY A 244 -61.11 -1.65 -19.23
C GLY A 244 -62.29 -2.38 -18.61
N SER A 245 -62.02 -3.40 -17.87
CA SER A 245 -63.01 -4.17 -17.14
C SER A 245 -63.65 -3.43 -15.96
N GLU A 246 -63.00 -2.36 -15.49
CA GLU A 246 -63.51 -1.52 -14.41
C GLU A 246 -64.71 -0.66 -14.86
N PRO A 247 -65.70 -0.41 -13.95
CA PRO A 247 -66.92 0.32 -14.29
C PRO A 247 -66.70 1.75 -14.82
N ASP A 248 -65.65 2.40 -14.40
CA ASP A 248 -65.26 3.74 -14.82
C ASP A 248 -64.40 3.76 -16.09
N GLY A 249 -63.97 2.59 -16.58
CA GLY A 249 -63.06 2.45 -17.73
C GLY A 249 -61.60 2.55 -17.37
N GLY A 250 -61.30 2.61 -16.07
CA GLY A 250 -59.94 2.61 -15.54
C GLY A 250 -59.25 1.26 -15.61
N THR A 251 -57.98 1.25 -15.34
CA THR A 251 -57.17 0.07 -15.07
C THR A 251 -56.50 0.24 -13.74
N THR A 252 -56.14 -0.88 -13.12
CA THR A 252 -55.32 -0.85 -11.89
C THR A 252 -53.96 -1.43 -12.20
N PRO A 253 -52.96 -1.15 -11.39
CA PRO A 253 -51.62 -1.74 -11.56
C PRO A 253 -51.60 -3.25 -11.60
N GLU A 254 -52.63 -3.91 -11.08
CA GLU A 254 -52.78 -5.36 -11.07
C GLU A 254 -53.51 -5.90 -12.33
N ASN A 255 -54.15 -5.01 -13.10
CA ASN A 255 -54.94 -5.41 -14.27
C ASN A 255 -54.07 -5.30 -15.56
N SER A 256 -53.76 -6.47 -16.11
CA SER A 256 -52.91 -6.58 -17.30
C SER A 256 -53.55 -6.02 -18.60
N GLU A 257 -54.81 -5.62 -18.60
CA GLU A 257 -55.46 -4.99 -19.76
C GLU A 257 -54.84 -3.65 -20.17
N GLY A 258 -54.21 -2.94 -19.22
CA GLY A 258 -53.51 -1.68 -19.46
C GLY A 258 -52.00 -1.79 -19.55
N TRP A 259 -51.47 -3.00 -19.52
CA TRP A 259 -50.00 -3.18 -19.49
C TRP A 259 -49.41 -3.08 -20.89
N VAL A 260 -48.39 -2.19 -20.99
CA VAL A 260 -47.52 -2.12 -22.14
C VAL A 260 -46.08 -2.14 -21.63
N THR A 261 -45.37 -3.20 -21.97
CA THR A 261 -43.96 -3.36 -21.61
C THR A 261 -43.10 -3.03 -22.80
N PHE A 262 -42.11 -2.18 -22.63
CA PHE A 262 -41.12 -1.89 -23.66
C PHE A 262 -39.71 -2.02 -23.09
N THR A 263 -38.78 -2.47 -23.92
CA THR A 263 -37.38 -2.60 -23.56
C THR A 263 -36.62 -1.31 -23.88
N PHE A 264 -35.54 -1.07 -23.14
CA PHE A 264 -34.64 0.03 -23.39
C PHE A 264 -33.18 -0.33 -23.09
N GLU A 265 -32.26 0.34 -23.75
CA GLU A 265 -30.82 0.25 -23.49
C GLU A 265 -30.20 1.64 -23.54
N GLY A 266 -29.55 2.07 -22.47
CA GLY A 266 -28.90 3.37 -22.37
C GLY A 266 -28.84 3.93 -20.97
N ASN A 267 -28.41 5.17 -20.85
CA ASN A 267 -28.35 5.86 -19.56
C ASN A 267 -29.58 6.72 -19.27
N SER A 268 -30.55 6.72 -20.14
CA SER A 268 -31.83 7.40 -19.95
C SER A 268 -32.89 6.89 -20.90
N GLN A 269 -34.16 7.08 -20.51
CA GLN A 269 -35.35 6.80 -21.27
C GLN A 269 -36.28 8.00 -21.20
N THR A 270 -36.73 8.51 -22.36
CA THR A 270 -37.60 9.67 -22.46
C THR A 270 -38.96 9.30 -23.00
N MET A 271 -40.00 9.77 -22.37
CA MET A 271 -41.39 9.57 -22.82
C MET A 271 -42.18 10.87 -22.71
N ILE A 272 -43.26 10.91 -23.49
CA ILE A 272 -44.29 11.94 -23.37
C ILE A 272 -45.56 11.23 -23.00
N PHE A 273 -46.14 11.62 -21.88
CA PHE A 273 -47.43 11.14 -21.43
C PHE A 273 -48.52 12.14 -21.89
N TYR A 274 -49.60 11.63 -22.43
CA TYR A 274 -50.74 12.41 -22.87
C TYR A 274 -51.96 12.10 -21.97
N ASP A 275 -52.60 13.15 -21.47
CA ASP A 275 -53.87 13.06 -20.80
C ASP A 275 -54.99 13.25 -21.84
N GLY A 276 -55.65 12.12 -22.17
CA GLY A 276 -56.68 12.13 -23.18
C GLY A 276 -58.07 12.56 -22.73
N GLY A 277 -58.25 12.79 -21.45
CA GLY A 277 -59.50 13.30 -20.89
C GLY A 277 -59.93 14.68 -21.42
N THR A 278 -58.97 15.37 -22.03
CA THR A 278 -59.17 16.75 -22.52
C THR A 278 -60.15 16.90 -23.69
N ASN A 279 -60.40 15.84 -24.42
CA ASN A 279 -61.24 15.99 -25.61
C ASN A 279 -62.71 16.19 -25.36
N ASP A 280 -63.20 15.70 -24.23
CA ASP A 280 -64.63 15.89 -23.89
C ASP A 280 -64.98 17.33 -23.56
N ALA A 281 -63.99 18.09 -23.17
CA ALA A 281 -64.16 19.48 -22.84
C ALA A 281 -64.07 20.42 -24.05
N VAL A 282 -63.31 20.02 -25.07
CA VAL A 282 -63.05 20.87 -26.24
C VAL A 282 -64.24 20.92 -27.23
N THR A 283 -65.14 19.95 -27.14
CA THR A 283 -66.24 19.77 -28.11
C THR A 283 -67.63 19.85 -27.54
N GLY A 284 -67.77 20.30 -26.28
CA GLY A 284 -69.05 20.56 -25.71
C GLY A 284 -69.86 21.62 -26.47
N PRO A 285 -71.18 21.59 -26.40
CA PRO A 285 -72.07 22.41 -27.23
C PRO A 285 -71.99 23.93 -26.99
N GLY A 286 -70.98 24.45 -26.30
CA GLY A 286 -70.79 25.85 -26.01
C GLY A 286 -69.53 26.51 -26.60
N GLY A 287 -68.78 25.83 -27.46
CA GLY A 287 -67.60 26.42 -28.11
C GLY A 287 -66.39 26.57 -27.18
N GLY A 288 -66.10 25.58 -26.42
CA GLY A 288 -64.94 25.55 -25.54
C GLY A 288 -63.63 25.78 -26.22
N VAL A 289 -62.55 26.03 -25.46
CA VAL A 289 -61.22 26.29 -25.92
C VAL A 289 -60.75 25.19 -26.84
N LYS A 290 -60.40 25.53 -28.07
CA LYS A 290 -59.88 24.56 -29.04
C LYS A 290 -58.53 24.02 -28.53
N ALA A 291 -58.36 22.72 -28.60
CA ALA A 291 -57.08 22.09 -28.33
C ALA A 291 -55.97 22.72 -29.20
N PRO A 292 -54.76 22.86 -28.70
CA PRO A 292 -53.64 23.37 -29.48
C PRO A 292 -53.47 22.52 -30.74
N LYS A 293 -53.13 23.17 -31.88
CA LYS A 293 -52.99 22.51 -33.20
C LYS A 293 -51.98 21.36 -33.30
N LYS A 294 -51.24 21.05 -32.21
CA LYS A 294 -50.30 19.91 -32.12
C LYS A 294 -50.81 18.73 -31.35
N TRP A 295 -51.99 18.87 -30.74
CA TRP A 295 -52.65 17.74 -30.12
C TRP A 295 -53.18 16.82 -31.19
N PRO A 296 -53.10 15.49 -31.02
CA PRO A 296 -53.66 14.58 -32.00
C PRO A 296 -55.17 14.88 -32.12
N ASP A 297 -55.60 15.34 -33.32
CA ASP A 297 -56.99 15.72 -33.63
C ASP A 297 -58.00 14.54 -33.52
N ASN A 298 -57.61 13.44 -32.90
CA ASN A 298 -58.27 12.16 -32.95
C ASN A 298 -58.94 11.71 -31.68
N PHE A 299 -58.87 12.50 -30.66
CA PHE A 299 -59.63 12.19 -29.47
C PHE A 299 -61.08 12.29 -29.74
N VAL A 300 -61.74 11.15 -29.66
CA VAL A 300 -63.17 11.06 -29.89
C VAL A 300 -63.90 11.67 -28.73
N ASN A 301 -64.88 12.50 -29.08
CA ASN A 301 -65.93 12.89 -28.16
C ASN A 301 -66.56 11.69 -27.51
N ASP A 302 -66.22 11.36 -26.28
CA ASP A 302 -67.03 10.48 -25.49
C ASP A 302 -68.12 11.29 -24.80
N THR A 303 -69.28 11.27 -25.39
CA THR A 303 -70.47 11.92 -24.86
C THR A 303 -71.16 11.12 -23.74
N SER A 304 -70.52 10.09 -23.20
CA SER A 304 -71.12 9.33 -22.11
C SER A 304 -71.22 10.17 -20.83
N SER A 305 -72.44 10.22 -20.32
CA SER A 305 -72.82 11.08 -19.19
C SER A 305 -72.06 10.82 -17.86
N THR A 306 -71.42 9.73 -17.74
CA THR A 306 -70.67 9.32 -16.55
C THR A 306 -69.34 10.05 -16.37
N TYR A 307 -68.61 10.33 -17.43
CA TYR A 307 -67.33 11.03 -17.38
C TYR A 307 -67.46 12.49 -17.05
N ASN A 308 -68.55 13.14 -17.44
CA ASN A 308 -68.82 14.53 -17.20
C ASN A 308 -69.19 14.90 -15.76
N ASN A 309 -69.55 13.92 -14.95
CA ASN A 309 -69.93 14.15 -13.55
C ASN A 309 -68.76 14.11 -12.58
N TRP A 310 -67.66 13.57 -12.98
CA TRP A 310 -66.50 13.36 -12.09
C TRP A 310 -65.69 14.64 -11.87
N HIS A 311 -65.77 15.60 -12.80
CA HIS A 311 -64.89 16.76 -12.80
C HIS A 311 -65.57 18.08 -12.44
N GLY A 312 -66.69 18.05 -11.78
CA GLY A 312 -67.32 19.26 -11.20
C GLY A 312 -67.69 20.38 -12.17
N ALA A 313 -67.68 20.11 -13.49
CA ALA A 313 -68.09 21.05 -14.49
C ALA A 313 -69.58 21.23 -14.48
N SER A 314 -70.05 22.36 -14.00
CA SER A 314 -71.46 22.69 -14.10
C SER A 314 -71.83 22.99 -15.54
N ARG A 315 -72.73 22.17 -16.09
CA ARG A 315 -73.31 22.40 -17.43
C ARG A 315 -74.13 23.68 -17.55
N GLU A 316 -74.36 24.40 -16.44
CA GLU A 316 -75.29 25.51 -16.40
C GLU A 316 -74.73 26.83 -16.91
N THR A 317 -73.39 26.98 -17.05
CA THR A 317 -72.79 28.25 -17.37
C THR A 317 -72.37 28.42 -18.85
N GLY A 318 -72.53 27.38 -19.70
CA GLY A 318 -72.15 27.47 -21.12
C GLY A 318 -70.61 27.61 -21.35
N ILE A 319 -69.84 27.57 -20.30
CA ILE A 319 -68.37 27.55 -20.31
C ILE A 319 -67.94 26.09 -20.28
N THR A 320 -67.34 25.63 -21.34
CA THR A 320 -66.68 24.34 -21.37
C THR A 320 -65.45 24.44 -20.52
N VAL A 321 -65.55 23.95 -19.32
CA VAL A 321 -64.44 23.89 -18.40
C VAL A 321 -63.43 22.94 -18.97
N VAL A 322 -62.21 23.42 -19.13
CA VAL A 322 -61.11 22.58 -19.45
C VAL A 322 -61.01 21.48 -18.44
N PRO A 323 -60.75 20.28 -18.86
CA PRO A 323 -60.75 19.16 -17.97
C PRO A 323 -59.72 19.34 -16.89
N TRP A 324 -60.25 19.19 -15.76
CA TRP A 324 -59.51 19.07 -14.51
C TRP A 324 -59.11 17.61 -14.33
N ASN A 325 -58.80 16.93 -15.39
CA ASN A 325 -58.40 15.53 -15.31
C ASN A 325 -57.11 15.45 -14.53
N THR A 326 -57.15 14.54 -13.63
CA THR A 326 -56.00 13.99 -12.99
C THR A 326 -55.69 12.69 -13.72
N SER A 327 -54.48 12.56 -14.19
CA SER A 327 -53.98 11.33 -14.77
C SER A 327 -52.80 10.84 -13.96
N GLU A 328 -52.86 9.59 -13.61
CA GLU A 328 -51.78 8.89 -12.94
C GLU A 328 -51.06 8.02 -13.97
N PHE A 329 -49.75 8.15 -14.06
CA PHE A 329 -48.90 7.29 -14.88
C PHE A 329 -48.02 6.48 -13.97
N GLY A 330 -48.40 5.22 -13.76
CA GLY A 330 -47.63 4.29 -12.96
C GLY A 330 -46.87 3.28 -13.78
N TYR A 331 -45.87 2.71 -13.20
CA TYR A 331 -45.25 1.53 -13.73
C TYR A 331 -45.21 0.40 -12.72
N THR A 332 -45.14 -0.83 -13.21
CA THR A 332 -44.94 -2.03 -12.41
C THR A 332 -43.66 -2.74 -12.82
N ALA A 333 -43.06 -3.47 -11.88
CA ALA A 333 -41.97 -4.39 -12.17
C ALA A 333 -42.45 -5.71 -12.82
N ASN A 334 -43.74 -5.90 -12.91
CA ASN A 334 -44.30 -7.12 -13.50
C ASN A 334 -44.18 -7.08 -15.03
N VAL A 335 -43.81 -8.20 -15.60
CA VAL A 335 -43.81 -8.45 -17.03
C VAL A 335 -44.79 -9.58 -17.32
N PRO A 336 -45.55 -9.51 -18.44
CA PRO A 336 -46.63 -10.48 -18.72
C PRO A 336 -46.17 -11.86 -19.23
N CYS A 337 -44.91 -12.20 -19.01
CA CYS A 337 -44.24 -13.41 -19.51
C CYS A 337 -43.05 -13.78 -18.64
N HIS A 338 -42.36 -14.87 -18.98
CA HIS A 338 -41.10 -15.25 -18.35
C HIS A 338 -39.93 -14.54 -18.98
N LEU A 339 -38.90 -14.25 -18.17
CA LEU A 339 -37.60 -13.80 -18.65
C LEU A 339 -36.67 -15.00 -18.84
N SER A 340 -35.89 -15.01 -19.90
CA SER A 340 -34.81 -16.00 -20.03
C SER A 340 -33.79 -15.80 -18.89
N LYS A 341 -33.17 -16.90 -18.47
CA LYS A 341 -32.16 -16.86 -17.39
C LYS A 341 -30.82 -16.42 -17.99
N VAL A 342 -30.38 -15.25 -17.62
CA VAL A 342 -29.12 -14.66 -18.08
C VAL A 342 -28.32 -14.26 -16.87
N GLY A 343 -27.00 -14.40 -16.94
CA GLY A 343 -26.14 -14.00 -15.84
C GLY A 343 -24.86 -13.30 -16.27
N ASP A 344 -24.44 -12.35 -15.47
CA ASP A 344 -23.10 -11.78 -15.47
C ASP A 344 -22.29 -12.37 -14.32
N LEU A 345 -21.08 -12.75 -14.59
CA LEU A 345 -20.15 -13.23 -13.58
C LEU A 345 -19.11 -12.16 -13.29
N VAL A 346 -19.03 -11.74 -12.05
CA VAL A 346 -18.02 -10.81 -11.53
C VAL A 346 -17.11 -11.56 -10.56
N VAL A 347 -15.81 -11.60 -10.86
CA VAL A 347 -14.82 -12.17 -9.96
C VAL A 347 -13.88 -11.08 -9.48
N LYS A 348 -13.87 -10.83 -8.19
CA LYS A 348 -12.95 -9.91 -7.54
C LYS A 348 -11.72 -10.70 -7.10
N LYS A 349 -10.57 -10.44 -7.75
CA LYS A 349 -9.31 -11.06 -7.40
C LYS A 349 -8.60 -10.24 -6.34
N MET A 350 -8.22 -10.87 -5.21
CA MET A 350 -7.68 -10.17 -4.06
C MET A 350 -6.37 -10.79 -3.56
N ASP A 351 -5.55 -9.95 -2.98
CA ASP A 351 -4.44 -10.35 -2.11
C ASP A 351 -5.02 -10.94 -0.80
N ALA A 352 -4.60 -12.14 -0.45
CA ALA A 352 -5.15 -12.86 0.70
C ALA A 352 -4.94 -12.16 2.05
N GLU A 353 -3.92 -11.31 2.18
CA GLU A 353 -3.60 -10.60 3.43
C GLU A 353 -4.15 -9.19 3.45
N THR A 354 -3.90 -8.40 2.39
CA THR A 354 -4.31 -6.99 2.35
C THR A 354 -5.76 -6.79 1.92
N LYS A 355 -6.39 -7.83 1.33
CA LYS A 355 -7.74 -7.78 0.73
C LYS A 355 -7.88 -6.75 -0.39
N GLU A 356 -6.77 -6.30 -0.94
CA GLU A 356 -6.78 -5.41 -2.09
C GLU A 356 -7.04 -6.16 -3.38
N ALA A 357 -7.79 -5.54 -4.29
CA ALA A 357 -8.00 -6.09 -5.62
C ALA A 357 -6.70 -6.13 -6.41
N ILE A 358 -6.38 -7.26 -7.04
CA ILE A 358 -5.16 -7.45 -7.83
C ILE A 358 -5.50 -7.82 -9.28
N SER A 359 -4.76 -7.25 -10.22
CA SER A 359 -4.87 -7.54 -11.65
C SER A 359 -3.81 -8.56 -12.11
N GLY A 360 -3.95 -9.05 -13.34
CA GLY A 360 -2.96 -9.91 -13.98
C GLY A 360 -3.21 -11.40 -13.84
N ALA A 361 -4.32 -11.81 -13.19
CA ALA A 361 -4.82 -13.17 -13.28
C ALA A 361 -5.48 -13.44 -14.64
N GLU A 362 -5.67 -14.69 -15.00
CA GLU A 362 -6.54 -15.13 -16.08
C GLU A 362 -7.60 -16.09 -15.51
N PHE A 363 -8.86 -15.80 -15.81
CA PHE A 363 -9.98 -16.65 -15.44
C PHE A 363 -10.62 -17.22 -16.69
N THR A 364 -10.93 -18.51 -16.66
CA THR A 364 -11.66 -19.21 -17.71
C THR A 364 -12.92 -19.84 -17.10
N VAL A 365 -14.05 -19.57 -17.74
CA VAL A 365 -15.33 -20.17 -17.38
C VAL A 365 -15.49 -21.46 -18.20
N TYR A 366 -15.88 -22.52 -17.52
CA TYR A 366 -16.21 -23.82 -18.06
C TYR A 366 -17.70 -24.05 -17.94
N ARG A 367 -18.28 -24.76 -18.90
CA ARG A 367 -19.68 -25.17 -18.90
C ARG A 367 -19.79 -26.69 -18.76
N TRP A 368 -20.84 -27.13 -18.11
CA TRP A 368 -21.13 -28.55 -17.97
C TRP A 368 -21.97 -29.04 -19.14
N LYS A 369 -21.46 -29.98 -19.95
CA LYS A 369 -22.18 -30.65 -21.05
C LYS A 369 -21.69 -32.10 -21.19
N ASN A 370 -22.63 -33.02 -21.45
CA ASN A 370 -22.34 -34.44 -21.67
C ASN A 370 -21.52 -35.07 -20.54
N ASN A 371 -21.87 -34.76 -19.29
CA ASN A 371 -21.16 -35.20 -18.08
C ASN A 371 -19.68 -34.82 -18.02
N THR A 372 -19.30 -33.71 -18.65
CA THR A 372 -17.94 -33.21 -18.60
C THR A 372 -17.87 -31.70 -18.61
N TRP A 373 -16.78 -31.16 -18.07
CA TRP A 373 -16.45 -29.74 -18.15
C TRP A 373 -15.75 -29.45 -19.46
N SER A 374 -16.22 -28.45 -20.18
CA SER A 374 -15.57 -27.92 -21.39
C SER A 374 -15.38 -26.41 -21.28
N GLU A 375 -14.29 -25.89 -21.82
CA GLU A 375 -14.04 -24.46 -21.87
C GLU A 375 -15.19 -23.72 -22.55
N PHE A 376 -15.64 -22.63 -21.95
CA PHE A 376 -16.71 -21.80 -22.48
C PHE A 376 -16.19 -20.45 -22.94
N LYS A 377 -15.74 -19.58 -22.00
CA LYS A 377 -15.22 -18.25 -22.31
C LYS A 377 -14.18 -17.82 -21.28
N LYS A 378 -13.31 -16.89 -21.67
CA LYS A 378 -12.41 -16.19 -20.77
C LYS A 378 -13.05 -14.92 -20.25
N MET A 379 -12.72 -14.54 -19.02
CA MET A 379 -13.19 -13.31 -18.41
C MET A 379 -12.29 -12.12 -18.77
N ASN A 380 -12.86 -10.94 -18.78
CA ASN A 380 -12.15 -9.69 -19.07
C ASN A 380 -11.88 -8.90 -17.78
N TRP A 381 -10.69 -8.31 -17.68
CA TRP A 381 -10.38 -7.37 -16.60
C TRP A 381 -11.04 -6.01 -16.84
N VAL A 382 -11.80 -5.52 -15.87
CA VAL A 382 -12.44 -4.20 -15.91
C VAL A 382 -11.74 -3.28 -14.93
N LYS A 383 -10.89 -2.40 -15.45
CA LYS A 383 -10.07 -1.49 -14.63
C LYS A 383 -10.89 -0.57 -13.72
N LYS A 384 -12.07 -0.14 -14.16
CA LYS A 384 -12.94 0.78 -13.41
C LYS A 384 -13.42 0.16 -12.09
N THR A 385 -13.80 -1.12 -12.11
CA THR A 385 -14.32 -1.85 -10.94
C THR A 385 -13.25 -2.63 -10.20
N GLY A 386 -12.06 -2.84 -10.81
CA GLY A 386 -11.01 -3.69 -10.24
C GLY A 386 -11.42 -5.16 -10.15
N SER A 387 -12.19 -5.65 -11.12
CA SER A 387 -12.73 -7.01 -11.15
C SER A 387 -12.65 -7.63 -12.55
N TYR A 388 -12.84 -8.93 -12.62
CA TYR A 388 -13.00 -9.68 -13.87
C TYR A 388 -14.48 -9.85 -14.15
N LEU A 389 -14.87 -9.67 -15.40
CA LEU A 389 -16.27 -9.70 -15.85
C LEU A 389 -16.45 -10.63 -17.04
N LEU A 390 -17.51 -11.41 -17.01
CA LEU A 390 -18.07 -12.13 -18.16
C LEU A 390 -19.57 -11.89 -18.20
N GLU A 391 -20.03 -11.22 -19.23
CA GLU A 391 -21.44 -10.81 -19.40
C GLU A 391 -22.21 -11.77 -20.26
N GLY A 392 -23.55 -11.82 -20.03
CA GLY A 392 -24.53 -12.44 -20.91
C GLY A 392 -24.40 -13.96 -21.01
N ILE A 393 -24.13 -14.64 -19.90
CA ILE A 393 -24.11 -16.11 -19.82
C ILE A 393 -25.56 -16.60 -19.79
N LEU A 394 -25.96 -17.42 -20.75
CA LEU A 394 -27.31 -18.02 -20.77
C LEU A 394 -27.30 -19.35 -20.01
N ASP A 395 -28.38 -19.67 -19.30
CA ASP A 395 -28.55 -20.97 -18.67
C ASP A 395 -28.47 -22.10 -19.70
N THR A 396 -28.97 -21.88 -20.92
CA THR A 396 -28.95 -22.80 -22.05
C THR A 396 -27.56 -23.05 -22.64
N ASP A 397 -26.55 -22.24 -22.30
CA ASP A 397 -25.14 -22.47 -22.68
C ASP A 397 -24.58 -23.74 -22.02
N SER A 398 -25.19 -24.19 -20.93
CA SER A 398 -24.78 -25.34 -20.13
C SER A 398 -25.96 -26.24 -19.80
N GLU A 399 -25.71 -27.50 -19.45
CA GLU A 399 -26.76 -28.38 -18.91
C GLU A 399 -27.12 -27.94 -17.50
N ASN A 400 -28.44 -27.68 -17.28
CA ASN A 400 -29.00 -27.17 -16.03
C ASN A 400 -28.42 -25.84 -15.54
N GLY A 401 -27.92 -24.99 -16.45
CA GLY A 401 -27.32 -23.71 -16.11
C GLY A 401 -26.05 -23.81 -15.27
N LYS A 402 -25.37 -24.97 -15.27
CA LYS A 402 -24.22 -25.23 -14.38
C LYS A 402 -22.90 -24.84 -15.01
N PHE A 403 -22.15 -23.97 -14.34
CA PHE A 403 -20.85 -23.44 -14.78
C PHE A 403 -19.80 -23.58 -13.68
N ARG A 404 -18.53 -23.46 -14.07
CA ARG A 404 -17.39 -23.38 -13.17
C ARG A 404 -16.40 -22.37 -13.71
N VAL A 405 -15.95 -21.46 -12.86
CA VAL A 405 -14.87 -20.55 -13.17
C VAL A 405 -13.58 -21.04 -12.50
N VAL A 406 -12.47 -20.97 -13.23
CA VAL A 406 -11.15 -21.44 -12.79
C VAL A 406 -10.13 -20.33 -13.02
N GLU A 407 -9.30 -20.06 -12.05
CA GLU A 407 -8.10 -19.26 -12.24
C GLU A 407 -7.05 -20.07 -12.99
N THR A 408 -6.85 -19.76 -14.25
CA THR A 408 -5.91 -20.48 -15.14
C THR A 408 -4.51 -19.92 -15.13
N LYS A 409 -4.33 -18.71 -14.58
CA LYS A 409 -3.03 -18.08 -14.39
C LYS A 409 -3.07 -17.11 -13.21
N ASN A 410 -2.10 -17.26 -12.31
CA ASN A 410 -1.93 -16.37 -11.19
C ASN A 410 -1.33 -15.01 -11.61
N PRO A 411 -1.62 -13.93 -10.88
CA PRO A 411 -0.89 -12.68 -11.01
C PRO A 411 0.61 -12.88 -10.76
N ALA A 412 1.45 -12.06 -11.38
CA ALA A 412 2.89 -12.11 -11.13
C ALA A 412 3.22 -11.88 -9.65
N GLY A 413 4.08 -12.71 -9.08
CA GLY A 413 4.44 -12.65 -7.66
C GLY A 413 3.43 -13.28 -6.71
N TYR A 414 2.38 -13.92 -7.22
CA TYR A 414 1.37 -14.62 -6.42
C TYR A 414 1.35 -16.12 -6.69
N ALA A 415 0.86 -16.85 -5.71
CA ALA A 415 0.65 -18.29 -5.77
C ALA A 415 -0.74 -18.66 -5.25
N GLY A 416 -1.29 -19.74 -5.76
CA GLY A 416 -2.58 -20.28 -5.37
C GLY A 416 -3.24 -20.99 -6.54
N SER A 417 -4.36 -21.60 -6.28
CA SER A 417 -5.29 -22.15 -7.26
C SER A 417 -6.69 -21.86 -6.74
N TRP A 418 -7.54 -21.36 -7.59
CA TRP A 418 -8.91 -21.08 -7.21
C TRP A 418 -9.86 -21.50 -8.30
N GLU A 419 -10.94 -22.18 -7.90
CA GLU A 419 -12.05 -22.52 -8.76
C GLU A 419 -13.35 -22.48 -7.96
N GLN A 420 -14.45 -22.11 -8.61
CA GLN A 420 -15.77 -22.05 -8.01
C GLN A 420 -16.84 -22.46 -9.02
N GLU A 421 -17.78 -23.33 -8.61
CA GLU A 421 -18.97 -23.63 -9.38
C GLU A 421 -20.06 -22.57 -9.10
N PHE A 422 -20.83 -22.25 -10.12
CA PHE A 422 -21.97 -21.35 -10.05
C PHE A 422 -23.05 -21.79 -11.03
N SER A 423 -24.25 -21.26 -10.89
CA SER A 423 -25.38 -21.57 -11.78
C SER A 423 -26.13 -20.31 -12.17
N ILE A 424 -26.70 -20.36 -13.37
CA ILE A 424 -27.67 -19.40 -13.88
C ILE A 424 -29.04 -20.04 -13.71
N ASP A 425 -29.76 -19.70 -12.64
CA ASP A 425 -30.98 -20.39 -12.22
C ASP A 425 -32.20 -19.49 -12.01
N LYS A 426 -31.98 -18.16 -11.97
CA LYS A 426 -33.06 -17.17 -11.82
C LYS A 426 -33.46 -16.60 -13.16
N GLU A 427 -34.78 -16.35 -13.32
CA GLU A 427 -35.29 -15.59 -14.45
C GLU A 427 -34.77 -14.16 -14.43
N GLY A 428 -34.56 -13.60 -15.63
CA GLY A 428 -33.97 -12.28 -15.81
C GLY A 428 -32.48 -12.30 -15.69
N MET A 429 -31.90 -11.11 -15.57
CA MET A 429 -30.48 -10.90 -15.41
C MET A 429 -30.10 -11.08 -13.95
N GLN A 430 -29.13 -11.93 -13.70
CA GLN A 430 -28.55 -12.09 -12.37
C GLN A 430 -27.04 -11.74 -12.40
N THR A 431 -26.55 -11.04 -11.41
CA THR A 431 -25.11 -10.80 -11.26
C THR A 431 -24.57 -11.72 -10.16
N ILE A 432 -23.60 -12.54 -10.51
CA ILE A 432 -22.94 -13.46 -9.59
C ILE A 432 -21.61 -12.86 -9.18
N HIS A 433 -21.45 -12.57 -7.91
CA HIS A 433 -20.24 -12.05 -7.32
C HIS A 433 -19.44 -13.15 -6.64
N LEU A 434 -18.20 -13.33 -7.07
CA LEU A 434 -17.26 -14.28 -6.46
C LEU A 434 -15.98 -13.56 -6.06
N GLU A 435 -15.34 -14.07 -5.03
CA GLU A 435 -14.05 -13.57 -4.54
C GLU A 435 -13.00 -14.67 -4.67
N ALA A 436 -11.87 -14.33 -5.27
CA ALA A 436 -10.74 -15.21 -5.48
C ALA A 436 -9.49 -14.63 -4.82
N GLU A 437 -8.87 -15.38 -3.93
CA GLU A 437 -7.69 -14.92 -3.20
C GLU A 437 -6.43 -15.67 -3.65
N ASN A 438 -5.32 -14.95 -3.72
CA ASN A 438 -3.98 -15.55 -3.85
C ASN A 438 -3.05 -14.99 -2.79
N THR A 439 -2.12 -15.84 -2.36
CA THR A 439 -1.05 -15.45 -1.45
C THR A 439 0.15 -14.93 -2.22
N ARG A 440 0.85 -13.94 -1.65
CA ARG A 440 2.11 -13.48 -2.22
C ARG A 440 3.16 -14.58 -2.14
N LYS A 441 3.95 -14.71 -3.19
CA LYS A 441 5.15 -15.55 -3.16
C LYS A 441 6.21 -14.87 -2.33
N THR A 442 6.83 -15.63 -1.47
CA THR A 442 7.93 -15.20 -0.63
C THR A 442 9.17 -16.03 -0.91
N GLY A 443 10.29 -15.58 -0.44
CA GLY A 443 11.53 -16.34 -0.51
C GLY A 443 12.24 -16.44 0.83
N SER A 444 13.41 -17.05 0.81
CA SER A 444 14.20 -17.31 2.01
C SER A 444 15.64 -16.82 1.87
N LEU A 445 16.21 -16.44 3.00
CA LEU A 445 17.61 -16.07 3.15
C LEU A 445 18.27 -17.00 4.17
N LYS A 446 19.37 -17.61 3.76
CA LYS A 446 20.29 -18.34 4.63
C LYS A 446 21.61 -17.58 4.72
N ILE A 447 22.09 -17.34 5.91
CA ILE A 447 23.40 -16.76 6.20
C ILE A 447 24.29 -17.86 6.75
N LYS A 448 25.53 -17.95 6.24
CA LYS A 448 26.61 -18.77 6.78
C LYS A 448 27.73 -17.88 7.27
N LYS A 449 28.07 -18.03 8.54
CA LYS A 449 29.15 -17.26 9.21
C LYS A 449 30.29 -18.15 9.58
N THR A 450 31.49 -17.80 9.12
CA THR A 450 32.70 -18.57 9.39
C THR A 450 33.85 -17.67 9.81
N GLU A 451 34.82 -18.25 10.54
CA GLU A 451 36.10 -17.63 10.80
C GLU A 451 36.95 -17.60 9.52
N GLU A 452 37.55 -16.46 9.26
CA GLU A 452 38.52 -16.31 8.17
C GLU A 452 39.70 -17.28 8.38
N ASN A 453 40.21 -17.85 7.33
CA ASN A 453 41.34 -18.79 7.29
C ASN A 453 41.05 -20.21 7.83
N SER A 454 40.29 -20.40 8.90
CA SER A 454 39.99 -21.73 9.44
C SER A 454 38.72 -22.35 8.86
N GLY A 455 37.77 -21.50 8.39
CA GLY A 455 36.44 -21.92 7.97
C GLY A 455 35.55 -22.41 9.12
N LYS A 456 35.98 -22.27 10.38
CA LYS A 456 35.20 -22.66 11.56
C LYS A 456 33.89 -21.87 11.61
N ALA A 457 32.78 -22.56 11.85
CA ALA A 457 31.47 -21.95 12.06
C ALA A 457 31.48 -21.00 13.27
N LEU A 458 30.83 -19.83 13.13
CA LEU A 458 30.75 -18.80 14.14
C LEU A 458 29.31 -18.53 14.56
N SER A 459 29.02 -18.86 15.81
CA SER A 459 27.75 -18.61 16.48
C SER A 459 27.70 -17.17 17.05
N GLY A 460 26.49 -16.61 17.12
CA GLY A 460 26.23 -15.37 17.85
C GLY A 460 26.33 -14.09 17.03
N ALA A 461 26.74 -14.14 15.76
CA ALA A 461 26.71 -12.99 14.86
C ALA A 461 25.26 -12.54 14.60
N THR A 462 25.02 -11.23 14.69
CA THR A 462 23.69 -10.65 14.48
C THR A 462 23.66 -9.86 13.17
N TYR A 463 22.60 -10.06 12.39
CA TYR A 463 22.39 -9.44 11.09
C TYR A 463 21.06 -8.70 11.04
N GLN A 464 21.02 -7.60 10.33
CA GLN A 464 19.79 -6.95 9.88
C GLN A 464 19.58 -7.19 8.39
N VAL A 465 18.33 -7.52 8.02
CA VAL A 465 17.86 -7.57 6.65
C VAL A 465 16.98 -6.33 6.44
N ILE A 466 17.42 -5.43 5.59
CA ILE A 466 16.86 -4.08 5.47
C ILE A 466 16.33 -3.91 4.04
N ALA A 467 15.12 -3.40 3.88
CA ALA A 467 14.56 -3.09 2.57
C ALA A 467 15.42 -2.03 1.85
N SER A 468 15.83 -2.32 0.62
CA SER A 468 16.58 -1.40 -0.26
C SER A 468 15.65 -0.87 -1.34
N GLY A 469 14.96 0.21 -1.04
CA GLY A 469 13.77 0.69 -1.72
C GLY A 469 12.50 0.17 -1.07
N ALA A 470 11.38 0.84 -1.30
CA ALA A 470 10.09 0.38 -0.81
C ALA A 470 9.71 -0.97 -1.45
N ILE A 471 9.32 -1.94 -0.64
CA ILE A 471 8.77 -3.22 -1.08
C ILE A 471 7.26 -3.09 -1.07
N THR A 472 6.63 -3.30 -2.23
CA THR A 472 5.21 -3.03 -2.43
C THR A 472 4.48 -4.23 -3.02
N THR A 473 3.16 -4.29 -2.81
CA THR A 473 2.26 -5.14 -3.58
C THR A 473 2.25 -4.72 -5.06
N VAL A 474 1.63 -5.51 -5.93
CA VAL A 474 1.44 -5.17 -7.36
C VAL A 474 0.64 -3.89 -7.58
N ASN A 475 -0.17 -3.48 -6.61
CA ASN A 475 -0.96 -2.26 -6.65
C ASN A 475 -0.27 -1.06 -6.00
N GLY A 476 0.94 -1.23 -5.48
CA GLY A 476 1.74 -0.16 -4.89
C GLY A 476 1.56 0.04 -3.39
N THR A 477 0.79 -0.79 -2.70
CA THR A 477 0.72 -0.75 -1.23
C THR A 477 2.06 -1.12 -0.64
N VAL A 478 2.58 -0.26 0.22
CA VAL A 478 3.90 -0.41 0.84
C VAL A 478 3.84 -1.46 1.95
N LEU A 479 4.54 -2.58 1.76
CA LEU A 479 4.73 -3.63 2.76
C LEU A 479 5.91 -3.30 3.69
N PHE A 480 7.03 -2.86 3.10
CA PHE A 480 8.19 -2.34 3.82
C PHE A 480 8.63 -1.03 3.18
N PRO A 481 8.66 0.08 3.93
CA PRO A 481 9.28 1.32 3.45
C PRO A 481 10.77 1.13 3.16
N ASP A 482 11.34 2.01 2.35
CA ASP A 482 12.80 2.05 2.19
C ASP A 482 13.51 2.17 3.54
N GLN A 483 14.61 1.43 3.72
CA GLN A 483 15.40 1.31 4.96
C GLN A 483 14.66 0.65 6.15
N ALA A 484 13.49 0.10 5.96
CA ALA A 484 12.83 -0.68 7.02
C ALA A 484 13.54 -2.01 7.28
N VAL A 485 13.67 -2.36 8.55
CA VAL A 485 14.20 -3.66 8.97
C VAL A 485 13.15 -4.74 8.79
N ALA A 486 13.35 -5.61 7.81
CA ALA A 486 12.45 -6.73 7.51
C ALA A 486 12.69 -7.93 8.43
N ALA A 487 13.94 -8.13 8.88
CA ALA A 487 14.29 -9.18 9.84
C ALA A 487 15.58 -8.87 10.59
N VAL A 488 15.68 -9.43 11.80
CA VAL A 488 16.93 -9.52 12.57
C VAL A 488 17.24 -11.00 12.76
N LEU A 489 18.46 -11.41 12.40
CA LEU A 489 18.90 -12.80 12.41
C LEU A 489 20.12 -12.95 13.29
N LYS A 490 20.24 -14.08 13.99
CA LYS A 490 21.39 -14.44 14.79
C LYS A 490 21.89 -15.84 14.40
N THR A 491 23.20 -16.00 14.20
CA THR A 491 23.78 -17.28 13.84
C THR A 491 23.79 -18.27 15.02
N ASP A 492 23.43 -19.51 14.71
CA ASP A 492 23.40 -20.64 15.63
C ASP A 492 24.80 -21.27 15.83
N GLU A 493 24.85 -22.42 16.51
CA GLU A 493 26.10 -23.16 16.77
C GLU A 493 26.79 -23.67 15.49
N ASN A 494 26.03 -23.83 14.40
CA ASN A 494 26.56 -24.21 13.10
C ASN A 494 27.00 -23.00 12.27
N GLY A 495 26.95 -21.80 12.83
CA GLY A 495 27.22 -20.55 12.14
C GLY A 495 26.15 -20.18 11.12
N GLU A 496 24.93 -20.72 11.24
CA GLU A 496 23.86 -20.50 10.28
C GLU A 496 22.75 -19.65 10.89
N ALA A 497 22.17 -18.76 10.06
CA ALA A 497 20.94 -18.06 10.37
C ALA A 497 20.00 -18.16 9.17
N PHE A 498 18.70 -18.31 9.42
CA PHE A 498 17.71 -18.54 8.40
C PHE A 498 16.49 -17.63 8.59
N LYS A 499 15.97 -17.10 7.50
CA LYS A 499 14.71 -16.38 7.45
C LYS A 499 13.92 -16.86 6.25
N ASP A 500 12.74 -17.36 6.50
CA ASP A 500 11.73 -17.67 5.49
C ASP A 500 10.67 -16.56 5.43
N GLY A 501 9.85 -16.56 4.37
CA GLY A 501 8.75 -15.62 4.22
C GLY A 501 9.20 -14.17 3.98
N LEU A 502 10.33 -13.95 3.33
CA LEU A 502 10.71 -12.62 2.85
C LEU A 502 9.94 -12.30 1.58
N GLU A 503 9.26 -11.15 1.57
CA GLU A 503 8.57 -10.64 0.38
C GLU A 503 9.52 -10.47 -0.80
N TYR A 504 9.02 -10.59 -2.01
CA TYR A 504 9.81 -10.30 -3.21
C TYR A 504 10.24 -8.83 -3.21
N GLY A 505 11.53 -8.62 -3.31
CA GLY A 505 12.12 -7.28 -3.23
C GLY A 505 13.62 -7.30 -3.09
N THR A 506 14.20 -6.13 -2.97
CA THR A 506 15.64 -5.95 -2.80
C THR A 506 15.96 -5.60 -1.35
N TYR A 507 16.97 -6.25 -0.80
CA TYR A 507 17.40 -6.09 0.59
C TYR A 507 18.90 -5.83 0.67
N LEU A 508 19.30 -5.09 1.71
CA LEU A 508 20.66 -5.01 2.21
C LEU A 508 20.77 -5.90 3.45
N VAL A 509 21.80 -6.72 3.48
CA VAL A 509 22.10 -7.58 4.62
C VAL A 509 23.44 -7.15 5.19
N ARG A 510 23.45 -6.73 6.47
CA ARG A 510 24.63 -6.29 7.19
C ARG A 510 24.75 -6.92 8.55
N GLU A 511 25.98 -7.15 8.98
CA GLU A 511 26.28 -7.55 10.35
C GLU A 511 26.14 -6.33 11.27
N THR A 512 25.45 -6.51 12.41
CA THR A 512 25.26 -5.46 13.42
C THR A 512 25.99 -5.78 14.73
N ALA A 513 26.29 -7.05 14.96
CA ALA A 513 27.15 -7.48 16.05
C ALA A 513 27.93 -8.73 15.63
N ALA A 514 29.23 -8.68 15.81
CA ALA A 514 30.11 -9.83 15.61
C ALA A 514 30.02 -10.82 16.77
N PRO A 515 30.40 -12.09 16.58
CA PRO A 515 30.65 -12.99 17.70
C PRO A 515 31.74 -12.44 18.62
N ASN A 516 31.65 -12.73 19.91
CA ASN A 516 32.63 -12.29 20.87
C ASN A 516 34.06 -12.71 20.49
N GLY A 517 35.01 -11.77 20.56
CA GLY A 517 36.39 -11.97 20.16
C GLY A 517 36.68 -11.79 18.67
N TYR A 518 35.67 -11.44 17.88
CA TYR A 518 35.79 -11.22 16.44
C TYR A 518 35.49 -9.77 16.08
N VAL A 519 36.14 -9.31 15.02
CA VAL A 519 35.95 -7.96 14.49
C VAL A 519 34.69 -7.92 13.66
N LEU A 520 33.83 -6.92 13.88
CA LEU A 520 32.64 -6.65 13.09
C LEU A 520 33.00 -6.37 11.62
N ASP A 521 32.44 -7.12 10.70
CA ASP A 521 32.54 -6.85 9.26
C ASP A 521 31.46 -5.82 8.84
N PRO A 522 31.82 -4.59 8.49
CA PRO A 522 30.84 -3.58 8.10
C PRO A 522 30.29 -3.77 6.68
N THR A 523 30.69 -4.83 5.99
CA THR A 523 30.31 -5.04 4.58
C THR A 523 28.82 -5.33 4.47
N GLU A 524 28.14 -4.55 3.66
CA GLU A 524 26.73 -4.79 3.28
C GLU A 524 26.66 -5.60 2.00
N LYS A 525 25.77 -6.61 1.98
CA LYS A 525 25.49 -7.41 0.78
C LYS A 525 24.09 -7.13 0.30
N LYS A 526 23.96 -6.69 -0.95
CA LYS A 526 22.69 -6.45 -1.62
C LYS A 526 22.19 -7.73 -2.26
N ILE A 527 20.93 -8.10 -1.99
CA ILE A 527 20.25 -9.27 -2.58
C ILE A 527 18.90 -8.86 -3.15
N THR A 528 18.42 -9.63 -4.13
CA THR A 528 17.07 -9.50 -4.65
C THR A 528 16.40 -10.85 -4.59
N ILE A 529 15.31 -10.92 -3.81
CA ILE A 529 14.43 -12.09 -3.72
C ILE A 529 13.33 -11.94 -4.76
N GLY A 530 13.08 -12.96 -5.54
CA GLY A 530 12.11 -12.96 -6.62
C GLY A 530 11.93 -14.36 -7.22
N GLU A 531 11.15 -14.47 -8.30
CA GLU A 531 10.83 -15.75 -8.97
C GLU A 531 12.06 -16.63 -9.24
N GLN A 532 13.14 -16.03 -9.71
CA GLN A 532 14.35 -16.77 -10.11
C GLN A 532 15.34 -16.98 -8.95
N ASN A 533 15.20 -16.21 -7.89
CA ASN A 533 16.10 -16.20 -6.73
C ASN A 533 15.30 -16.24 -5.43
N ALA A 534 14.39 -17.19 -5.33
CA ALA A 534 13.53 -17.34 -4.15
C ALA A 534 14.30 -17.82 -2.90
N GLN A 535 15.46 -18.49 -3.09
CA GLN A 535 16.31 -18.96 -2.02
C GLN A 535 17.73 -18.43 -2.20
N ILE A 536 18.18 -17.64 -1.25
CA ILE A 536 19.50 -17.03 -1.30
C ILE A 536 20.34 -17.49 -0.12
N THR A 537 21.59 -17.85 -0.40
CA THR A 537 22.59 -18.12 0.65
C THR A 537 23.70 -17.09 0.55
N LEU A 538 23.98 -16.42 1.68
CA LEU A 538 25.11 -15.50 1.84
C LEU A 538 26.14 -16.08 2.79
N THR A 539 27.41 -15.93 2.46
CA THR A 539 28.51 -16.28 3.34
C THR A 539 29.20 -15.01 3.82
N PHE A 540 29.44 -14.89 5.11
CA PHE A 540 30.22 -13.84 5.74
C PHE A 540 31.34 -14.47 6.55
N THR A 541 32.47 -13.78 6.65
CA THR A 541 33.61 -14.19 7.47
C THR A 541 33.90 -13.12 8.51
N ASN A 542 34.44 -13.51 9.67
CA ASN A 542 35.04 -12.57 10.59
C ASN A 542 36.44 -13.10 10.95
N TRP A 543 37.30 -12.20 11.31
CA TRP A 543 38.62 -12.48 11.85
C TRP A 543 38.68 -12.06 13.32
N LYS A 544 39.54 -12.76 14.08
CA LYS A 544 39.76 -12.42 15.49
C LYS A 544 40.41 -11.05 15.60
N ASN A 545 40.05 -10.31 16.62
CA ASN A 545 40.81 -9.13 17.00
C ASN A 545 42.17 -9.57 17.53
N ARG A 546 43.14 -8.66 17.51
CA ARG A 546 44.53 -8.97 17.83
C ARG A 546 45.15 -7.84 18.64
N PHE A 547 45.74 -8.19 19.81
CA PHE A 547 46.55 -7.30 20.62
C PHE A 547 47.99 -7.79 20.55
N VAL A 548 48.92 -6.87 20.27
CA VAL A 548 50.38 -7.13 20.21
C VAL A 548 51.09 -6.17 21.12
N LEU A 549 51.77 -6.68 22.15
CA LEU A 549 52.69 -5.94 22.98
C LEU A 549 54.11 -6.19 22.48
N GLN A 550 54.83 -5.16 22.15
CA GLN A 550 56.25 -5.21 21.77
C GLN A 550 57.07 -4.62 22.90
N LYS A 551 57.98 -5.41 23.47
CA LYS A 551 58.91 -4.98 24.50
C LYS A 551 60.26 -4.66 23.89
N VAL A 552 60.76 -3.47 24.15
CA VAL A 552 62.06 -3.04 23.63
C VAL A 552 62.90 -2.31 24.70
N SER A 553 64.21 -2.24 24.47
CA SER A 553 65.14 -1.43 25.25
C SER A 553 65.02 0.02 24.84
N GLN A 554 64.96 0.92 25.80
CA GLN A 554 65.04 2.36 25.57
C GLN A 554 66.41 2.72 25.00
N GLY A 555 66.43 3.60 24.05
CA GLY A 555 67.63 4.12 23.43
C GLY A 555 68.09 3.35 22.19
N ASP A 556 68.29 2.03 22.26
CA ASP A 556 68.75 1.23 21.13
C ASP A 556 67.64 0.44 20.41
N GLY A 557 66.43 0.41 20.98
CA GLY A 557 65.27 -0.25 20.38
C GLY A 557 65.39 -1.78 20.28
N LYS A 558 66.37 -2.40 20.92
CA LYS A 558 66.55 -3.83 20.88
C LYS A 558 65.38 -4.56 21.56
N VAL A 559 64.87 -5.61 20.90
CA VAL A 559 63.75 -6.40 21.44
C VAL A 559 64.17 -7.13 22.73
N LEU A 560 63.25 -7.17 23.68
CA LEU A 560 63.49 -7.75 25.00
C LEU A 560 62.64 -8.98 25.22
N GLN A 561 63.29 -10.15 25.28
CA GLN A 561 62.69 -11.43 25.60
C GLN A 561 62.57 -11.60 27.13
N GLY A 562 61.54 -12.24 27.59
CA GLY A 562 61.41 -12.73 28.98
C GLY A 562 60.75 -11.74 29.95
N ALA A 563 60.44 -10.51 29.51
CA ALA A 563 59.64 -9.56 30.30
C ALA A 563 58.27 -10.21 30.65
N ALA A 564 57.90 -10.21 31.93
CA ALA A 564 56.64 -10.76 32.35
C ALA A 564 55.58 -9.69 32.52
N PHE A 565 54.43 -9.88 31.89
CA PHE A 565 53.29 -9.00 31.99
C PHE A 565 52.11 -9.72 32.59
N HIS A 566 51.51 -9.16 33.64
CA HIS A 566 50.17 -9.52 34.10
C HIS A 566 49.17 -8.84 33.18
N ILE A 567 48.25 -9.60 32.58
CA ILE A 567 47.19 -9.15 31.68
C ILE A 567 45.89 -9.69 32.23
N TRP A 568 44.90 -8.79 32.46
CA TRP A 568 43.64 -9.15 33.05
C TRP A 568 42.49 -8.27 32.58
N THR A 569 41.27 -8.75 32.77
CA THR A 569 40.04 -7.99 32.50
C THR A 569 39.46 -7.42 33.78
N LYS A 570 38.71 -6.34 33.69
CA LYS A 570 38.05 -5.71 34.85
C LYS A 570 37.05 -6.62 35.54
N ASP A 571 36.40 -7.51 34.80
CA ASP A 571 35.44 -8.47 35.29
C ASP A 571 36.04 -9.80 35.75
N GLY A 572 37.35 -9.99 35.59
CA GLY A 572 38.05 -11.21 35.95
C GLY A 572 37.86 -12.37 34.98
N SER A 573 37.25 -12.16 33.81
CA SER A 573 37.07 -13.23 32.83
C SER A 573 38.39 -13.69 32.17
N PHE A 574 39.42 -12.88 32.23
CA PHE A 574 40.79 -13.22 31.85
C PHE A 574 41.76 -12.70 32.92
N ASP A 575 42.72 -13.53 33.36
CA ASP A 575 43.72 -13.19 34.35
C ASP A 575 44.94 -14.09 34.14
N GLU A 576 45.95 -13.63 33.42
CA GLU A 576 47.12 -14.43 33.09
C GLU A 576 48.41 -13.58 33.13
N THR A 577 49.53 -14.22 33.51
CA THR A 577 50.86 -13.64 33.31
C THR A 577 51.53 -14.29 32.11
N LYS A 578 51.93 -13.46 31.16
CA LYS A 578 52.62 -13.89 29.93
C LYS A 578 54.02 -13.27 29.87
N LYS A 579 54.95 -13.99 29.21
CA LYS A 579 56.31 -13.49 28.98
C LYS A 579 56.53 -13.17 27.50
N THR A 580 57.31 -12.11 27.22
CA THR A 580 57.70 -11.79 25.88
C THR A 580 58.56 -12.88 25.25
N ASP A 581 58.27 -13.20 24.00
CA ASP A 581 58.98 -14.21 23.19
C ASP A 581 60.38 -13.75 22.74
N VAL A 582 61.03 -14.55 21.91
CA VAL A 582 62.34 -14.24 21.34
C VAL A 582 62.39 -12.96 20.50
N ASN A 583 61.20 -12.51 20.00
CA ASN A 583 61.02 -11.26 19.24
C ASN A 583 60.57 -10.11 20.16
N GLY A 584 60.57 -10.31 21.49
CA GLY A 584 60.08 -9.33 22.46
C GLY A 584 58.58 -9.12 22.45
N LYS A 585 57.77 -10.08 21.96
CA LYS A 585 56.32 -9.93 21.78
C LYS A 585 55.48 -10.76 22.73
N ILE A 586 54.35 -10.19 23.11
CA ILE A 586 53.18 -10.92 23.58
C ILE A 586 52.03 -10.69 22.60
N GLU A 587 51.42 -11.73 22.11
CA GLU A 587 50.30 -11.68 21.19
C GLU A 587 49.10 -12.38 21.81
N LEU A 588 47.92 -11.68 21.75
CA LEU A 588 46.64 -12.19 22.13
C LEU A 588 45.65 -12.03 20.98
N THR A 589 44.81 -13.01 20.74
CA THR A 589 43.76 -12.95 19.71
C THR A 589 42.43 -13.41 20.26
N GLY A 590 41.33 -12.84 19.73
CA GLY A 590 40.01 -13.21 20.17
C GLY A 590 39.66 -12.66 21.55
N LEU A 591 40.10 -11.46 21.87
CA LEU A 591 39.81 -10.78 23.12
C LEU A 591 38.34 -10.45 23.20
N LEU A 592 37.71 -10.79 24.31
CA LEU A 592 36.31 -10.49 24.57
C LEU A 592 36.09 -9.01 24.84
N ASP A 593 34.90 -8.52 24.56
CA ASP A 593 34.52 -7.15 24.87
C ASP A 593 34.65 -6.87 26.37
N GLY A 594 35.20 -5.73 26.72
CA GLY A 594 35.45 -5.33 28.08
C GLY A 594 36.67 -4.41 28.23
N VAL A 595 36.97 -4.04 29.47
CA VAL A 595 38.15 -3.27 29.82
C VAL A 595 39.26 -4.24 30.22
N TRP A 596 40.39 -4.12 29.53
CA TRP A 596 41.58 -4.94 29.69
C TRP A 596 42.70 -4.11 30.29
N TYR A 597 43.51 -4.72 31.15
CA TYR A 597 44.67 -4.14 31.77
C TYR A 597 45.89 -4.96 31.46
N TYR A 598 47.05 -4.30 31.37
CA TYR A 598 48.34 -4.95 31.31
C TYR A 598 49.38 -4.15 32.09
N GLN A 599 50.28 -4.88 32.86
CA GLN A 599 51.29 -4.32 33.71
C GLN A 599 52.52 -5.23 33.70
N GLU A 600 53.68 -4.67 33.58
CA GLU A 600 54.92 -5.45 33.72
C GLU A 600 55.12 -5.82 35.19
N THR A 601 55.35 -7.11 35.45
CA THR A 601 55.57 -7.67 36.79
C THR A 601 57.00 -8.12 36.99
N ALA A 602 57.75 -8.36 35.89
CA ALA A 602 59.14 -8.64 35.94
C ALA A 602 59.84 -8.18 34.67
N SER A 603 60.88 -7.37 34.81
CA SER A 603 61.73 -6.95 33.71
C SER A 603 62.79 -8.01 33.36
N PRO A 604 63.32 -8.01 32.12
CA PRO A 604 64.47 -8.82 31.76
C PRO A 604 65.74 -8.38 32.57
N GLU A 605 66.70 -9.29 32.68
CA GLU A 605 67.92 -9.00 33.39
C GLU A 605 68.64 -7.76 32.83
N GLY A 606 69.08 -6.87 33.72
CA GLY A 606 69.73 -5.62 33.35
C GLY A 606 68.78 -4.45 33.06
N TYR A 607 67.52 -4.65 33.12
CA TYR A 607 66.52 -3.61 32.86
C TYR A 607 65.66 -3.27 34.06
N LEU A 608 65.22 -2.03 34.12
CA LEU A 608 64.35 -1.49 35.14
C LEU A 608 62.91 -1.93 34.92
N LEU A 609 62.19 -2.24 35.99
CA LEU A 609 60.79 -2.59 35.90
C LEU A 609 59.89 -1.37 35.63
N ASP A 610 59.11 -1.39 34.57
CA ASP A 610 58.04 -0.44 34.35
C ASP A 610 56.72 -0.97 34.91
N SER A 611 56.45 -0.66 36.15
CA SER A 611 55.24 -1.09 36.87
C SER A 611 53.99 -0.29 36.52
N THR A 612 54.01 0.50 35.47
CA THR A 612 52.86 1.29 35.01
C THR A 612 51.73 0.36 34.53
N CYS A 613 50.56 0.48 35.16
CA CYS A 613 49.35 -0.20 34.72
C CYS A 613 48.78 0.59 33.54
N ARG A 614 48.53 -0.10 32.45
CA ARG A 614 47.94 0.44 31.23
C ARG A 614 46.64 -0.29 30.93
N GLU A 615 45.70 0.40 30.28
CA GLU A 615 44.41 -0.16 29.87
C GLU A 615 44.14 0.03 28.39
N PHE A 616 43.26 -0.82 27.86
CA PHE A 616 42.60 -0.65 26.57
C PHE A 616 41.18 -1.22 26.66
N VAL A 617 40.31 -0.78 25.75
CA VAL A 617 38.90 -1.23 25.72
C VAL A 617 38.64 -2.05 24.47
N VAL A 618 38.02 -3.20 24.63
CA VAL A 618 37.48 -3.98 23.52
C VAL A 618 35.99 -3.76 23.47
N GLU A 619 35.51 -3.24 22.34
CA GLU A 619 34.09 -2.99 22.10
C GLU A 619 33.72 -3.40 20.68
N ASN A 620 32.68 -4.23 20.51
CA ASN A 620 32.26 -4.79 19.23
C ASN A 620 33.43 -5.46 18.48
N GLY A 621 34.30 -6.17 19.22
CA GLY A 621 35.47 -6.84 18.72
C GLY A 621 36.60 -5.90 18.29
N LYS A 622 36.53 -4.61 18.51
CA LYS A 622 37.58 -3.65 18.21
C LYS A 622 38.32 -3.24 19.49
N ILE A 623 39.65 -3.22 19.41
CA ILE A 623 40.53 -2.82 20.49
C ILE A 623 40.83 -1.34 20.30
N ASP A 624 40.33 -0.45 21.17
CA ASP A 624 40.38 1.00 21.03
C ASP A 624 40.02 1.48 19.60
N GLY A 625 38.90 0.88 19.09
CA GLY A 625 38.37 1.19 17.75
C GLY A 625 39.10 0.55 16.57
N LYS A 626 40.16 -0.26 16.79
CA LYS A 626 40.97 -0.93 15.78
C LYS A 626 40.75 -2.46 15.81
N SER A 627 40.93 -3.11 14.67
CA SER A 627 40.93 -4.59 14.59
C SER A 627 42.21 -5.20 15.20
N GLU A 628 43.30 -4.46 15.19
CA GLU A 628 44.57 -4.79 15.79
C GLU A 628 45.13 -3.57 16.54
N LEU A 629 45.53 -3.78 17.80
CA LEU A 629 46.24 -2.81 18.59
C LEU A 629 47.65 -3.32 18.84
N SER A 630 48.64 -2.57 18.35
CA SER A 630 50.06 -2.80 18.68
C SER A 630 50.55 -1.70 19.62
N VAL A 631 51.12 -2.10 20.75
CA VAL A 631 51.69 -1.20 21.73
C VAL A 631 53.17 -1.53 21.94
N THR A 632 53.96 -0.51 22.19
CA THR A 632 55.37 -0.66 22.54
C THR A 632 55.59 -0.24 23.98
N VAL A 633 56.22 -1.09 24.75
CA VAL A 633 56.64 -0.79 26.12
C VAL A 633 58.19 -0.85 26.18
N GLU A 634 58.75 0.23 26.65
CA GLU A 634 60.23 0.39 26.71
C GLU A 634 60.68 0.13 28.16
N ASN A 635 61.84 -0.52 28.34
CA ASN A 635 62.56 -0.48 29.60
C ASN A 635 63.88 0.20 29.44
N ASP A 636 64.20 1.03 30.39
CA ASP A 636 65.53 1.58 30.55
C ASP A 636 66.45 0.58 31.23
N GLY A 637 67.73 0.62 30.92
CA GLY A 637 68.73 -0.22 31.58
C GLY A 637 69.22 0.41 32.88
N THR A 638 69.90 -0.37 33.69
CA THR A 638 70.77 0.17 34.77
C THR A 638 71.98 0.84 34.18
N HIS A 639 72.39 1.93 34.77
CA HIS A 639 73.59 2.67 34.37
C HIS A 639 74.58 2.69 35.49
N LEU A 640 75.83 2.16 35.26
CA LEU A 640 76.95 2.16 36.18
C LEU A 640 78.17 2.82 35.58
N THR A 641 78.70 3.74 36.29
CA THR A 641 79.99 4.41 35.94
C THR A 641 81.07 4.01 36.96
N ILE A 642 82.16 3.53 36.49
CA ILE A 642 83.29 3.17 37.37
C ILE A 642 84.48 4.12 37.11
N GLU A 643 84.89 4.78 38.14
CA GLU A 643 86.03 5.71 38.12
C GLU A 643 87.22 5.14 38.82
N LYS A 644 88.35 5.17 38.20
CA LYS A 644 89.64 4.87 38.76
C LYS A 644 90.44 6.17 38.95
N ILE A 645 90.70 6.56 40.19
CA ILE A 645 91.30 7.84 40.52
C ILE A 645 92.46 7.72 41.50
N ASP A 646 93.31 8.69 41.43
CA ASP A 646 94.34 8.92 42.44
C ASP A 646 93.70 9.42 43.74
N ALA A 647 94.12 8.82 44.85
CA ALA A 647 93.49 9.06 46.15
C ALA A 647 93.72 10.44 46.72
N GLU A 648 94.81 11.11 46.33
CA GLU A 648 95.13 12.42 46.79
C GLU A 648 94.67 13.54 45.89
N SER A 649 94.99 13.41 44.58
CA SER A 649 94.62 14.45 43.60
C SER A 649 93.26 14.35 43.04
N GLY A 650 92.61 13.20 43.20
CA GLY A 650 91.31 12.94 42.59
C GLY A 650 91.30 12.81 41.06
N LYS A 651 92.48 12.86 40.42
CA LYS A 651 92.61 12.71 38.99
C LYS A 651 92.46 11.25 38.55
N ARG A 652 91.83 11.02 37.35
CA ARG A 652 91.78 9.68 36.80
C ARG A 652 93.11 9.11 36.49
N ILE A 653 93.31 7.82 36.77
CA ILE A 653 94.50 7.07 36.49
C ILE A 653 94.27 6.08 35.34
N SER A 654 95.28 6.06 34.43
CA SER A 654 95.28 5.16 33.29
C SER A 654 96.16 3.96 33.54
N GLY A 655 95.80 2.79 32.99
CA GLY A 655 96.63 1.58 33.02
C GLY A 655 96.31 0.57 34.15
N ALA A 656 95.42 0.86 35.05
CA ALA A 656 94.96 -0.12 36.03
C ALA A 656 94.11 -1.23 35.34
N LYS A 657 94.41 -2.46 35.59
CA LYS A 657 93.63 -3.60 35.13
C LYS A 657 92.54 -3.91 36.13
N LEU A 658 91.30 -3.59 35.75
CA LEU A 658 90.15 -3.73 36.59
C LEU A 658 89.24 -4.91 36.13
N VAL A 659 88.63 -5.60 37.07
CA VAL A 659 87.69 -6.70 36.83
C VAL A 659 86.50 -6.52 37.77
N LEU A 660 85.35 -6.44 37.13
CA LEU A 660 84.09 -6.47 37.83
C LEU A 660 83.63 -7.96 38.01
N LYS A 661 83.30 -8.34 39.22
CA LYS A 661 82.86 -9.72 39.56
C LYS A 661 81.44 -9.65 40.19
N ASP A 662 80.61 -10.70 39.95
CA ASP A 662 79.45 -10.95 40.76
C ASP A 662 79.84 -11.54 42.15
N MET A 663 78.80 -11.78 43.00
CA MET A 663 79.06 -12.34 44.33
C MET A 663 79.46 -13.83 44.31
N ASP A 664 79.19 -14.53 43.21
CA ASP A 664 79.68 -15.89 42.98
C ASP A 664 81.15 -15.94 42.49
N GLY A 665 81.75 -14.80 42.31
CA GLY A 665 83.15 -14.64 41.85
C GLY A 665 83.32 -14.73 40.34
N ASN A 666 82.23 -14.82 39.57
CA ASN A 666 82.31 -14.83 38.09
C ASN A 666 82.67 -13.43 37.56
N ARG A 667 83.47 -13.43 36.56
CA ARG A 667 83.89 -12.20 35.88
C ARG A 667 82.72 -11.67 35.05
N VAL A 668 82.27 -10.43 35.37
CA VAL A 668 81.21 -9.69 34.65
C VAL A 668 81.78 -8.86 33.51
N ASP A 669 82.91 -8.13 33.86
CA ASP A 669 83.62 -7.31 32.89
C ASP A 669 85.08 -7.13 33.28
N SER A 670 85.93 -6.69 32.34
CA SER A 670 87.24 -6.31 32.63
C SER A 670 87.82 -5.34 31.61
N TRP A 671 88.53 -4.36 32.10
CA TRP A 671 89.09 -3.30 31.25
C TRP A 671 90.35 -2.74 31.83
N ILE A 672 90.99 -1.92 31.08
CA ILE A 672 92.15 -1.10 31.55
C ILE A 672 91.63 0.33 31.71
N SER A 673 91.88 0.92 32.90
CA SER A 673 91.45 2.29 33.15
C SER A 673 92.16 3.30 32.20
N GLY A 674 91.45 4.37 31.82
CA GLY A 674 91.93 5.43 30.92
C GLY A 674 91.71 6.79 31.54
N GLU A 675 92.49 7.79 31.03
CA GLU A 675 92.37 9.20 31.44
C GLU A 675 91.18 9.94 30.79
N SER A 676 90.69 9.45 29.67
CA SER A 676 89.72 10.14 28.86
C SER A 676 88.23 10.05 29.38
N GLY A 677 87.95 9.13 30.28
CA GLY A 677 86.61 8.97 30.84
C GLY A 677 86.56 7.82 31.84
N PRO A 678 85.45 7.75 32.60
CA PRO A 678 85.14 6.57 33.42
C PRO A 678 84.84 5.38 32.53
N HIS A 679 84.80 4.20 33.09
CA HIS A 679 84.29 3.03 32.43
C HIS A 679 82.79 2.97 32.66
N GLU A 680 81.99 2.97 31.58
CA GLU A 680 80.54 2.94 31.64
C GLU A 680 80.03 1.57 31.30
N LEU A 681 79.09 1.06 32.14
CA LEU A 681 78.41 -0.19 31.97
C LEU A 681 76.92 0.07 32.02
N GLU A 682 76.24 -0.42 31.01
CA GLU A 682 74.75 -0.35 30.92
C GLU A 682 74.19 -1.74 31.00
N LYS A 683 72.94 -1.78 31.45
CA LYS A 683 72.11 -3.00 31.41
C LYS A 683 72.66 -4.16 32.23
N LEU A 684 73.39 -3.81 33.32
CA LEU A 684 73.80 -4.80 34.33
C LEU A 684 72.62 -5.17 35.24
N LYS A 685 72.54 -6.44 35.60
CA LYS A 685 71.53 -6.90 36.56
C LYS A 685 71.70 -6.18 37.89
N PRO A 686 70.66 -5.59 38.50
CA PRO A 686 70.74 -5.08 39.85
C PRO A 686 71.18 -6.16 40.83
N GLY A 687 72.09 -5.82 41.72
CA GLY A 687 72.64 -6.81 42.66
C GLY A 687 73.99 -6.33 43.22
N SER A 688 74.56 -7.19 44.01
CA SER A 688 75.92 -6.92 44.65
C SER A 688 77.08 -7.34 43.74
N TYR A 689 78.03 -6.50 43.65
CA TYR A 689 79.23 -6.69 42.83
C TYR A 689 80.51 -6.35 43.60
N VAL A 690 81.62 -6.88 43.12
CA VAL A 690 82.91 -6.61 43.65
C VAL A 690 83.81 -6.13 42.50
N LEU A 691 84.37 -4.91 42.64
CA LEU A 691 85.38 -4.38 41.73
C LEU A 691 86.71 -4.77 42.28
N VAL A 692 87.56 -5.43 41.47
CA VAL A 692 88.86 -5.92 41.83
C VAL A 692 89.90 -5.31 40.88
N GLU A 693 90.98 -4.82 41.41
CA GLU A 693 92.12 -4.46 40.63
C GLU A 693 93.14 -5.64 40.55
N GLU A 694 93.28 -6.19 39.33
CA GLU A 694 94.26 -7.27 39.11
C GLU A 694 95.69 -6.79 38.94
N ALA A 695 95.85 -5.58 38.45
CA ALA A 695 97.16 -4.97 38.32
C ALA A 695 97.07 -3.43 38.41
N ALA A 696 97.79 -2.85 39.29
CA ALA A 696 97.93 -1.40 39.43
C ALA A 696 98.80 -0.83 38.33
N PRO A 697 98.61 0.42 37.91
CA PRO A 697 99.50 1.10 37.00
C PRO A 697 100.87 1.36 37.63
N ASP A 698 101.87 1.56 36.80
CA ASP A 698 103.20 1.90 37.28
C ASP A 698 103.21 3.17 38.18
N GLY A 699 103.78 3.04 39.37
CA GLY A 699 103.85 4.13 40.35
C GLY A 699 102.63 4.18 41.32
N TYR A 700 101.79 3.20 41.33
CA TYR A 700 100.62 3.11 42.24
C TYR A 700 100.62 1.78 42.98
N LEU A 701 100.03 1.76 44.19
CA LEU A 701 99.74 0.55 44.94
C LEU A 701 98.33 0.04 44.54
N ALA A 702 98.19 -1.27 44.40
CA ALA A 702 96.95 -1.85 44.07
C ALA A 702 95.85 -1.59 45.15
N ALA A 703 94.71 -1.19 44.73
CA ALA A 703 93.56 -0.94 45.63
C ALA A 703 93.01 -2.21 46.18
N GLU A 704 92.45 -2.14 47.40
CA GLU A 704 91.57 -3.20 47.92
C GLU A 704 90.29 -3.33 47.11
N PRO A 705 89.72 -4.51 46.99
CA PRO A 705 88.47 -4.73 46.29
C PRO A 705 87.35 -3.84 46.84
N VAL A 706 86.55 -3.23 45.95
CA VAL A 706 85.39 -2.41 46.31
C VAL A 706 84.14 -3.18 46.09
N SER A 707 83.39 -3.56 47.16
CA SER A 707 82.08 -4.14 47.08
C SER A 707 81.02 -3.03 47.04
N PHE A 708 80.01 -3.18 46.15
CA PHE A 708 78.95 -2.22 46.04
C PHE A 708 77.67 -2.92 45.60
N VAL A 709 76.50 -2.28 45.78
CA VAL A 709 75.21 -2.72 45.32
C VAL A 709 74.76 -1.84 44.18
N LEU A 710 74.51 -2.43 43.00
CA LEU A 710 73.88 -1.76 41.91
C LEU A 710 72.37 -1.81 42.17
N GLU A 711 71.76 -0.68 42.42
CA GLU A 711 70.32 -0.54 42.65
C GLU A 711 69.52 -0.51 41.33
N ALA A 712 68.29 -0.97 41.35
CA ALA A 712 67.37 -0.87 40.21
C ALA A 712 66.82 0.55 40.15
N LYS A 713 67.58 1.50 39.65
CA LYS A 713 67.14 2.90 39.43
C LYS A 713 67.73 3.49 38.14
N GLN A 714 67.07 4.51 37.61
CA GLN A 714 67.41 5.15 36.35
C GLN A 714 68.65 6.06 36.43
N GLU A 715 68.92 6.58 37.64
CA GLU A 715 70.06 7.47 37.81
C GLU A 715 71.40 6.70 37.67
N VAL A 716 72.36 7.37 37.02
CA VAL A 716 73.69 6.81 36.86
C VAL A 716 74.35 6.60 38.25
N GLN A 717 74.67 5.36 38.53
CA GLN A 717 75.32 5.00 39.78
C GLN A 717 76.84 5.00 39.54
N THR A 718 77.60 5.67 40.43
CA THR A 718 79.07 5.83 40.26
C THR A 718 79.74 5.04 41.37
N VAL A 719 80.71 4.22 40.97
CA VAL A 719 81.61 3.52 41.90
C VAL A 719 83.03 4.02 41.63
N THR A 720 83.74 4.42 42.70
CA THR A 720 85.07 4.98 42.60
C THR A 720 86.06 4.07 43.29
N MET A 721 87.09 3.62 42.60
CA MET A 721 88.20 2.90 43.16
C MET A 721 89.46 3.84 43.14
N LYS A 722 90.11 3.88 44.28
CA LYS A 722 91.21 4.86 44.52
C LYS A 722 92.54 4.12 44.75
N ASP A 723 93.58 4.57 44.07
CA ASP A 723 94.94 4.10 44.28
C ASP A 723 95.76 5.16 44.96
N LEU A 724 96.71 4.71 45.77
CA LEU A 724 97.73 5.57 46.38
C LEU A 724 98.94 5.52 45.52
N ALA A 725 99.46 6.68 45.21
CA ALA A 725 100.76 6.77 44.51
C ALA A 725 101.89 6.19 45.38
N CYS A 726 102.76 5.45 44.76
CA CYS A 726 103.99 4.99 45.47
C CYS A 726 104.81 6.18 45.84
N GLU A 727 105.17 6.28 47.12
CA GLU A 727 106.20 7.29 47.55
C GLU A 727 107.56 7.03 46.91
N THR A 728 108.14 7.99 46.34
CA THR A 728 109.51 7.90 45.73
C THR A 728 110.56 8.08 46.83
N LEU A 729 111.24 6.96 47.18
CA LEU A 729 112.44 7.09 48.05
C LEU A 729 113.67 7.39 47.24
N THR A 730 114.24 8.57 47.39
CA THR A 730 115.50 8.94 46.78
C THR A 730 116.65 8.68 47.74
N ILE A 731 117.49 7.66 47.47
CA ILE A 731 118.72 7.37 48.25
C ILE A 731 119.90 8.00 47.52
N THR A 732 120.59 9.00 48.15
CA THR A 732 121.76 9.63 47.64
C THR A 732 123.00 9.12 48.38
N LYS A 733 123.82 8.34 47.74
CA LYS A 733 125.16 7.92 48.29
C LYS A 733 126.19 8.93 47.96
N LYS A 734 126.83 9.56 49.00
CA LYS A 734 128.04 10.46 48.81
C LYS A 734 129.26 9.62 49.04
N ILE A 735 130.21 9.57 48.10
CA ILE A 735 131.50 8.94 48.17
C ILE A 735 132.51 10.03 48.35
N LYS A 736 133.40 9.93 49.43
CA LYS A 736 134.54 10.81 49.59
C LYS A 736 135.62 10.41 48.60
N ALA A 737 136.21 11.37 47.89
CA ALA A 737 137.08 11.16 46.76
C ALA A 737 138.49 10.57 47.15
N ASP A 738 138.77 10.53 48.43
CA ASP A 738 140.11 10.10 48.91
C ASP A 738 140.25 8.61 49.18
N GLU A 739 139.20 7.83 49.02
CA GLU A 739 139.19 6.36 49.34
C GLU A 739 138.46 5.47 48.23
N ILE A 740 138.59 5.85 46.99
CA ILE A 740 138.08 5.08 45.94
C ILE A 740 139.02 3.94 45.52
N THR A 741 138.66 2.72 45.94
CA THR A 741 139.12 1.45 45.38
C THR A 741 138.01 0.85 44.53
N TRP A 742 138.33 0.71 43.26
CA TRP A 742 137.34 0.14 42.34
C TRP A 742 137.16 -1.37 42.52
N ALA A 743 135.98 -1.81 43.08
CA ALA A 743 135.54 -3.18 43.02
C ALA A 743 134.55 -3.36 41.91
N HIS A 744 134.78 -4.34 41.05
CA HIS A 744 133.83 -4.66 39.98
C HIS A 744 132.53 -5.30 40.56
N GLY A 745 131.36 -4.63 40.40
CA GLY A 745 130.02 -5.14 40.72
C GLY A 745 129.03 -4.05 41.04
N ASN A 746 127.80 -4.13 40.49
CA ASN A 746 126.73 -3.21 40.79
C ASN A 746 126.30 -3.34 42.27
N PRO A 747 126.18 -2.26 42.98
CA PRO A 747 125.60 -2.31 44.31
C PRO A 747 124.16 -2.74 44.29
N ARG A 748 123.84 -3.74 45.10
CA ARG A 748 122.47 -4.14 45.36
C ARG A 748 122.07 -3.61 46.73
N PHE A 749 120.97 -2.96 46.78
CA PHE A 749 120.34 -2.52 48.02
C PHE A 749 119.22 -3.46 48.39
N LEU A 750 119.14 -4.00 49.58
CA LEU A 750 117.98 -4.67 50.16
C LEU A 750 117.41 -3.67 51.13
N LEU A 751 116.16 -3.32 50.89
CA LEU A 751 115.31 -2.62 51.87
C LEU A 751 114.60 -3.60 52.76
N PRO A 752 114.36 -3.31 54.01
CA PRO A 752 113.69 -4.24 54.93
C PRO A 752 112.19 -4.48 54.59
#